data_0d9524ad30c631ebf38b86cd2b1bde27
#
_entry.id   0d9524ad30c631ebf38b86cd2b1bde27
#
_cell.length_a   1.000
_cell.length_b   1.000
_cell.length_c   1.000
_cell.angle_alpha   90.00
_cell.angle_beta   90.00
_cell.angle_gamma   90.00
#
_symmetry.space_group_name_H-M   'P 1'
#
loop_
_entity.id
_entity.type
_entity.pdbx_description
1 polymer ?
#
loop_
_entity_poly.entity_id
_entity_poly.type
_entity_poly.pdbx_seq_one_letter_code
_entity_poly.pdbx_strand_id
1 'polypeptide(L)'
;MQNIIEENGTSAVKEKAAKRAEESAFQIKPFLTACVRNWYWFIISVVGFGCLAFLFAKSQTQKYSSSAKILITTKDSKSAGSQTALFSDLGIAGANNMVANEIYKLKSTTLMETVVNQLGLNIRYYGHVFLRDVNCYKTSPLQITPLQDVEKPFEMTVVPKGGNNLEFQINDGEWKRAHFGNKVNTEFGPIAITKTQHYTEQYKDYKVIARVSTVAGVAKALEANLNAEAADKFSDVVNLSFACDNEQMSIDVLNALVAVYNQEAIDDKNSVARNTEDFIAERIESLSKDLSGVDSRIAQLKVNNMNSQMFSDPTTSLQFVKSANDADLQVSLANQIVAYMHRMNGQELIPSNTGLADAGIQGQIANYNDKMLQYQKIQASSGKDNPVMIEITNSLNSMRSTILQSLNTYVNSLRLKQSNAHSQEGRATGGMSAIPSQEKAITEVSRQQQIKEQLYLYLLNKREENALQLAITEPNAKVIEKSASAGQVSPNQTRIVALGIVLGLAFPALMIYLMFWIQSLDTLIRSRRDIEDNTDLSVIGEVPEKPAGQESKEIVVTETGRDRISEALRIIRSNLDYVLPKKGTEGRVLQLTSTTASEGKSFLALNLALTTAQAGKKVVCVDLDLRKGRFSDYVNISSIGIGVSAYLSEQVDNVNDIIIKGQLHENLDFVNIGAIPPNPTSLLMNERLEMLISELKKMYDYIILDTVPFGLIADASLINRYVDATIYVIRAGKIDKRFLDELEKMSDEQKIKNMVVLLNGVKLNSRKYGYGYGYGYGYGYGYGYGYGDEGEETKKKGFFRSKKKKD
;
A
#
# COMPACT_ATOMS: atom_id res chain seq x y z
N MET A 1 2.56 59.75 30.91
CA MET A 1 2.00 58.72 31.79
C MET A 1 0.85 57.97 31.13
N GLN A 2 0.02 58.56 30.27
CA GLN A 2 -1.08 57.83 29.59
C GLN A 2 -0.62 56.79 28.55
N ASN A 3 0.49 57.00 27.82
CA ASN A 3 1.00 56.05 26.83
C ASN A 3 1.68 54.80 27.44
N ILE A 4 2.11 54.83 28.69
CA ILE A 4 2.73 53.68 29.38
C ILE A 4 1.64 52.73 29.95
N ILE A 5 0.46 53.25 30.22
CA ILE A 5 -0.67 52.47 30.75
C ILE A 5 -1.35 51.69 29.61
N GLU A 6 -1.42 52.27 28.38
CA GLU A 6 -1.97 51.56 27.18
C GLU A 6 -1.07 50.47 26.64
N GLU A 7 0.27 50.64 26.66
CA GLU A 7 1.21 49.61 26.23
C GLU A 7 1.23 48.40 27.18
N ASN A 8 1.15 48.59 28.49
CA ASN A 8 1.11 47.50 29.46
C ASN A 8 -0.22 46.74 29.45
N GLY A 9 -1.34 47.40 29.15
CA GLY A 9 -2.63 46.72 28.98
C GLY A 9 -2.67 45.80 27.74
N THR A 10 -2.14 46.26 26.62
CA THR A 10 -2.09 45.46 25.38
C THR A 10 -1.12 44.31 25.45
N SER A 11 -0.03 44.40 26.20
CA SER A 11 0.94 43.30 26.40
C SER A 11 0.37 42.20 27.29
N ALA A 12 -0.32 42.53 28.38
CA ALA A 12 -0.98 41.59 29.27
C ALA A 12 -2.14 40.82 28.59
N VAL A 13 -2.92 41.50 27.75
CA VAL A 13 -3.99 40.86 26.94
C VAL A 13 -3.39 39.89 25.87
N LYS A 14 -2.28 40.29 25.22
CA LYS A 14 -1.58 39.42 24.26
C LYS A 14 -0.93 38.20 24.93
N GLU A 15 -0.40 38.38 26.12
CA GLU A 15 0.21 37.28 26.90
C GLU A 15 -0.84 36.30 27.43
N LYS A 16 -2.00 36.80 27.90
CA LYS A 16 -3.17 35.96 28.24
C LYS A 16 -3.73 35.21 26.99
N ALA A 17 -3.83 35.87 25.88
CA ALA A 17 -4.27 35.24 24.61
C ALA A 17 -3.29 34.17 24.12
N ALA A 18 -1.99 34.40 24.21
CA ALA A 18 -0.96 33.41 23.88
C ALA A 18 -0.99 32.19 24.82
N LYS A 19 -1.16 32.39 26.14
CA LYS A 19 -1.35 31.30 27.12
C LYS A 19 -2.63 30.51 26.86
N ARG A 20 -3.74 31.17 26.53
CA ARG A 20 -5.00 30.53 26.15
C ARG A 20 -4.87 29.74 24.84
N ALA A 21 -4.07 30.22 23.86
CA ALA A 21 -3.78 29.53 22.62
C ALA A 21 -2.88 28.28 22.83
N GLU A 22 -1.93 28.33 23.78
CA GLU A 22 -1.13 27.16 24.18
C GLU A 22 -1.97 26.13 24.96
N GLU A 23 -2.92 26.55 25.78
CA GLU A 23 -3.85 25.64 26.46
C GLU A 23 -4.90 25.00 25.54
N SER A 24 -5.19 25.61 24.40
CA SER A 24 -6.02 25.00 23.35
C SER A 24 -5.29 23.94 22.53
N ALA A 25 -3.96 23.85 22.62
CA ALA A 25 -3.18 22.75 22.07
C ALA A 25 -3.60 21.46 22.77
N PHE A 26 -3.81 20.41 21.96
CA PHE A 26 -4.27 19.07 22.37
C PHE A 26 -3.73 18.68 23.77
N GLN A 27 -4.58 18.73 24.79
CA GLN A 27 -4.19 18.37 26.15
C GLN A 27 -4.02 16.85 26.24
N ILE A 28 -2.78 16.39 26.17
CA ILE A 28 -2.40 14.97 26.19
C ILE A 28 -2.88 14.28 27.49
N LYS A 29 -2.87 14.97 28.61
CA LYS A 29 -3.26 14.40 29.92
C LYS A 29 -4.71 13.89 29.98
N PRO A 30 -5.76 14.64 29.59
CA PRO A 30 -7.14 14.13 29.60
C PRO A 30 -7.34 13.00 28.59
N PHE A 31 -6.66 13.02 27.43
CA PHE A 31 -6.69 11.93 26.48
C PHE A 31 -6.11 10.63 27.07
N LEU A 32 -4.92 10.69 27.67
CA LEU A 32 -4.30 9.54 28.34
C LEU A 32 -5.17 9.00 29.49
N THR A 33 -5.75 9.89 30.30
CA THR A 33 -6.67 9.50 31.38
C THR A 33 -7.91 8.79 30.82
N ALA A 34 -8.45 9.25 29.69
CA ALA A 34 -9.56 8.60 29.02
C ALA A 34 -9.19 7.22 28.47
N CYS A 35 -7.97 7.07 27.91
CA CYS A 35 -7.45 5.78 27.45
C CYS A 35 -7.31 4.80 28.62
N VAL A 36 -6.71 5.23 29.73
CA VAL A 36 -6.55 4.39 30.94
C VAL A 36 -7.90 4.01 31.53
N ARG A 37 -8.85 4.93 31.61
CA ARG A 37 -10.20 4.63 32.13
C ARG A 37 -10.95 3.62 31.27
N ASN A 38 -10.70 3.60 29.98
CA ASN A 38 -11.35 2.71 29.02
C ASN A 38 -10.45 1.56 28.56
N TRP A 39 -9.47 1.12 29.37
CA TRP A 39 -8.46 0.12 29.03
C TRP A 39 -9.04 -1.21 28.53
N TYR A 40 -10.22 -1.60 29.00
CA TYR A 40 -10.90 -2.83 28.59
C TYR A 40 -11.25 -2.84 27.09
N TRP A 41 -11.52 -1.67 26.47
CA TRP A 41 -11.74 -1.58 25.02
C TRP A 41 -10.49 -1.91 24.22
N PHE A 42 -9.32 -1.57 24.75
CA PHE A 42 -8.03 -1.91 24.13
C PHE A 42 -7.81 -3.43 24.15
N ILE A 43 -8.11 -4.12 25.25
CA ILE A 43 -7.98 -5.57 25.31
C ILE A 43 -8.96 -6.25 24.34
N ILE A 44 -10.23 -5.86 24.35
CA ILE A 44 -11.25 -6.43 23.45
C ILE A 44 -10.85 -6.22 21.99
N SER A 45 -10.38 -5.00 21.66
CA SER A 45 -9.94 -4.65 20.32
C SER A 45 -8.71 -5.46 19.89
N VAL A 46 -7.67 -5.54 20.73
CA VAL A 46 -6.44 -6.31 20.44
C VAL A 46 -6.77 -7.80 20.23
N VAL A 47 -7.61 -8.38 21.08
CA VAL A 47 -8.04 -9.78 20.91
C VAL A 47 -8.85 -9.94 19.62
N GLY A 48 -9.79 -9.01 19.32
CA GLY A 48 -10.60 -9.06 18.10
C GLY A 48 -9.75 -8.94 16.83
N PHE A 49 -8.91 -7.90 16.74
CA PHE A 49 -8.03 -7.70 15.58
C PHE A 49 -6.94 -8.78 15.50
N GLY A 50 -6.42 -9.27 16.63
CA GLY A 50 -5.46 -10.37 16.68
C GLY A 50 -6.07 -11.68 16.15
N CYS A 51 -7.30 -12.02 16.55
CA CYS A 51 -8.03 -13.19 16.04
C CYS A 51 -8.33 -13.05 14.55
N LEU A 52 -8.79 -11.87 14.09
CA LEU A 52 -9.04 -11.60 12.68
C LEU A 52 -7.76 -11.71 11.86
N ALA A 53 -6.66 -11.12 12.33
CA ALA A 53 -5.35 -11.21 11.67
C ALA A 53 -4.83 -12.65 11.61
N PHE A 54 -5.03 -13.45 12.68
CA PHE A 54 -4.66 -14.85 12.71
C PHE A 54 -5.50 -15.68 11.72
N LEU A 55 -6.81 -15.48 11.67
CA LEU A 55 -7.69 -16.14 10.69
C LEU A 55 -7.34 -15.73 9.26
N PHE A 56 -7.07 -14.46 9.04
CA PHE A 56 -6.61 -13.96 7.74
C PHE A 56 -5.26 -14.57 7.34
N ALA A 57 -4.29 -14.65 8.26
CA ALA A 57 -3.01 -15.30 7.99
C ALA A 57 -3.17 -16.81 7.66
N LYS A 58 -4.13 -17.47 8.28
CA LYS A 58 -4.47 -18.90 8.02
C LYS A 58 -5.21 -19.11 6.70
N SER A 59 -5.98 -18.15 6.22
CA SER A 59 -6.68 -18.23 4.93
C SER A 59 -5.76 -17.97 3.72
N GLN A 60 -4.61 -17.34 3.91
CA GLN A 60 -3.67 -17.08 2.84
C GLN A 60 -2.95 -18.34 2.36
N THR A 61 -2.69 -18.44 1.04
CA THR A 61 -1.89 -19.54 0.47
C THR A 61 -0.44 -19.42 0.93
N GLN A 62 0.12 -20.52 1.43
CA GLN A 62 1.52 -20.57 1.81
C GLN A 62 2.40 -20.58 0.56
N LYS A 63 3.47 -19.78 0.56
CA LYS A 63 4.50 -19.80 -0.48
C LYS A 63 5.81 -20.28 0.13
N TYR A 64 6.41 -21.23 -0.54
CA TYR A 64 7.71 -21.80 -0.19
C TYR A 64 8.72 -21.30 -1.21
N SER A 65 9.92 -20.99 -0.75
CA SER A 65 11.03 -20.65 -1.60
C SER A 65 12.07 -21.74 -1.57
N SER A 66 12.68 -22.02 -2.72
CA SER A 66 13.87 -22.82 -2.82
C SER A 66 14.99 -21.99 -3.42
N SER A 67 16.24 -22.35 -3.12
CA SER A 67 17.42 -21.69 -3.66
C SER A 67 18.43 -22.72 -4.13
N ALA A 68 19.15 -22.39 -5.19
CA ALA A 68 20.26 -23.17 -5.74
C ALA A 68 21.39 -22.22 -6.14
N LYS A 69 22.63 -22.71 -6.14
CA LYS A 69 23.79 -21.96 -6.64
C LYS A 69 24.45 -22.73 -7.78
N ILE A 70 24.66 -22.06 -8.87
CA ILE A 70 25.33 -22.61 -10.05
C ILE A 70 26.53 -21.75 -10.41
N LEU A 71 27.61 -22.42 -10.88
CA LEU A 71 28.75 -21.77 -11.48
C LEU A 71 28.59 -21.84 -13.00
N ILE A 72 28.55 -20.70 -13.67
CA ILE A 72 28.52 -20.63 -15.13
C ILE A 72 29.94 -20.72 -15.64
N THR A 73 30.26 -21.80 -16.38
CA THR A 73 31.56 -22.02 -16.95
C THR A 73 31.62 -21.46 -18.35
N THR A 74 32.12 -20.26 -18.53
CA THR A 74 32.39 -19.67 -19.86
C THR A 74 33.77 -20.09 -20.33
N LYS A 75 33.87 -21.27 -20.96
CA LYS A 75 35.17 -21.80 -21.44
C LYS A 75 35.74 -21.08 -22.66
N ASP A 76 34.98 -20.19 -23.31
CA ASP A 76 35.40 -19.55 -24.57
C ASP A 76 36.48 -18.48 -24.40
N SER A 77 36.90 -18.16 -23.19
CA SER A 77 37.98 -17.17 -22.94
C SER A 77 39.39 -17.71 -23.06
N LYS A 78 39.59 -19.03 -23.17
CA LYS A 78 40.93 -19.63 -23.23
C LYS A 78 41.43 -19.98 -24.64
N SER A 79 40.56 -19.96 -25.65
CA SER A 79 40.93 -20.29 -27.04
C SER A 79 41.03 -19.07 -27.99
N ALA A 80 40.55 -17.90 -27.55
CA ALA A 80 40.73 -16.66 -28.31
C ALA A 80 42.10 -16.09 -28.06
N GLY A 81 43.01 -16.24 -29.05
CA GLY A 81 44.39 -15.81 -28.95
C GLY A 81 44.61 -14.38 -28.45
N SER A 82 45.53 -14.30 -27.58
CA SER A 82 46.36 -13.20 -27.04
C SER A 82 45.95 -11.73 -27.11
N GLN A 83 45.02 -11.28 -27.93
CA GLN A 83 44.61 -9.88 -28.00
C GLN A 83 43.37 -9.58 -27.15
N THR A 84 42.40 -10.47 -27.05
CA THR A 84 41.23 -10.33 -26.20
C THR A 84 41.57 -10.48 -24.71
N ALA A 85 42.54 -11.29 -24.38
CA ALA A 85 43.05 -11.42 -23.00
C ALA A 85 43.72 -10.15 -22.48
N LEU A 86 44.40 -9.40 -23.37
CA LEU A 86 45.01 -8.09 -23.01
C LEU A 86 43.98 -7.00 -22.75
N PHE A 87 42.84 -7.05 -23.39
CA PHE A 87 41.73 -6.07 -23.15
C PHE A 87 40.91 -6.45 -21.92
N SER A 88 40.79 -7.73 -21.55
CA SER A 88 40.14 -8.16 -20.30
C SER A 88 40.93 -7.77 -19.05
N ASP A 89 42.26 -7.82 -19.12
CA ASP A 89 43.16 -7.41 -18.04
C ASP A 89 43.19 -5.89 -17.81
N LEU A 90 42.78 -5.12 -18.85
CA LEU A 90 42.67 -3.66 -18.76
C LEU A 90 41.26 -3.21 -18.29
N GLY A 91 40.38 -4.14 -17.93
CA GLY A 91 39.04 -3.83 -17.40
C GLY A 91 38.06 -3.20 -18.41
N ILE A 92 38.37 -3.21 -19.70
CA ILE A 92 37.63 -2.50 -20.75
C ILE A 92 36.70 -3.44 -21.56
N ALA A 93 36.88 -4.74 -21.46
CA ALA A 93 36.04 -5.72 -22.18
C ALA A 93 35.24 -6.59 -21.18
N GLY A 94 34.00 -6.31 -21.08
CA GLY A 94 32.78 -6.96 -20.66
C GLY A 94 32.76 -8.42 -20.24
N ALA A 95 33.54 -8.86 -19.24
CA ALA A 95 33.32 -10.14 -18.57
C ALA A 95 31.90 -10.15 -17.90
N ASN A 96 31.41 -8.98 -17.46
CA ASN A 96 30.10 -8.83 -16.87
C ASN A 96 28.93 -9.07 -17.86
N ASN A 97 29.14 -8.90 -19.15
CA ASN A 97 28.09 -9.11 -20.14
C ASN A 97 27.82 -10.59 -20.43
N MET A 98 28.80 -11.48 -20.22
CA MET A 98 28.62 -12.92 -20.48
C MET A 98 27.71 -13.57 -19.43
N VAL A 99 27.96 -13.36 -18.13
CA VAL A 99 27.10 -13.91 -17.06
C VAL A 99 25.70 -13.31 -17.10
N ALA A 100 25.58 -12.00 -17.41
CA ALA A 100 24.28 -11.36 -17.59
C ALA A 100 23.46 -12.00 -18.73
N ASN A 101 24.11 -12.31 -19.85
CA ASN A 101 23.44 -12.98 -20.98
C ASN A 101 22.96 -14.40 -20.60
N GLU A 102 23.76 -15.15 -19.84
CA GLU A 102 23.35 -16.48 -19.37
C GLU A 102 22.22 -16.40 -18.35
N ILE A 103 22.18 -15.36 -17.50
CA ILE A 103 21.04 -15.09 -16.62
C ILE A 103 19.77 -14.80 -17.45
N TYR A 104 19.87 -14.04 -18.54
CA TYR A 104 18.72 -13.82 -19.44
C TYR A 104 18.25 -15.12 -20.11
N LYS A 105 19.18 -16.01 -20.51
CA LYS A 105 18.83 -17.34 -21.05
C LYS A 105 18.08 -18.17 -20.01
N LEU A 106 18.58 -18.23 -18.76
CA LEU A 106 17.94 -18.94 -17.64
C LEU A 106 16.52 -18.43 -17.36
N LYS A 107 16.25 -17.15 -17.58
CA LYS A 107 14.92 -16.52 -17.47
C LYS A 107 14.08 -16.62 -18.73
N SER A 108 14.53 -17.28 -19.79
CA SER A 108 13.76 -17.34 -21.04
C SER A 108 12.46 -18.13 -20.88
N THR A 109 11.39 -17.63 -21.47
CA THR A 109 10.07 -18.30 -21.48
C THR A 109 10.15 -19.66 -22.15
N THR A 110 10.94 -19.80 -23.23
CA THR A 110 11.13 -21.07 -23.97
C THR A 110 11.72 -22.17 -23.07
N LEU A 111 12.74 -21.81 -22.27
CA LEU A 111 13.33 -22.75 -21.33
C LEU A 111 12.32 -23.17 -20.26
N MET A 112 11.50 -22.19 -19.78
CA MET A 112 10.43 -22.48 -18.83
C MET A 112 9.32 -23.35 -19.42
N GLU A 113 8.97 -23.20 -20.70
CA GLU A 113 8.03 -24.07 -21.39
C GLU A 113 8.51 -25.53 -21.39
N THR A 114 9.80 -25.74 -21.63
CA THR A 114 10.41 -27.08 -21.56
C THR A 114 10.33 -27.65 -20.14
N VAL A 115 10.58 -26.83 -19.11
CA VAL A 115 10.44 -27.25 -17.70
C VAL A 115 8.99 -27.58 -17.36
N VAL A 116 8.02 -26.76 -17.83
CA VAL A 116 6.57 -27.00 -17.62
C VAL A 116 6.16 -28.34 -18.26
N ASN A 117 6.61 -28.61 -19.48
CA ASN A 117 6.33 -29.86 -20.16
C ASN A 117 6.97 -31.07 -19.47
N GLN A 118 8.23 -30.96 -19.05
CA GLN A 118 8.97 -32.03 -18.39
C GLN A 118 8.33 -32.42 -17.04
N LEU A 119 7.85 -31.43 -16.28
CA LEU A 119 7.26 -31.65 -14.95
C LEU A 119 5.73 -31.77 -15.00
N GLY A 120 5.08 -31.56 -16.14
CA GLY A 120 3.62 -31.60 -16.30
C GLY A 120 2.89 -30.50 -15.52
N LEU A 121 3.46 -29.30 -15.40
CA LEU A 121 2.95 -28.22 -14.55
C LEU A 121 1.79 -27.43 -15.20
N ASN A 122 1.42 -27.74 -16.43
CA ASN A 122 0.25 -27.20 -17.11
C ASN A 122 -1.07 -27.63 -16.42
N ILE A 123 -1.03 -28.67 -15.56
CA ILE A 123 -2.15 -29.11 -14.72
C ILE A 123 -1.72 -29.07 -13.26
N ARG A 124 -2.38 -28.26 -12.45
CA ARG A 124 -2.13 -28.14 -11.03
C ARG A 124 -3.31 -28.63 -10.22
N TYR A 125 -3.06 -29.44 -9.20
CA TYR A 125 -4.08 -30.01 -8.35
C TYR A 125 -4.11 -29.33 -6.99
N TYR A 126 -5.31 -28.96 -6.56
CA TYR A 126 -5.54 -28.34 -5.24
C TYR A 126 -6.55 -29.15 -4.45
N GLY A 127 -6.25 -29.36 -3.19
CA GLY A 127 -7.18 -29.90 -2.21
C GLY A 127 -7.70 -28.79 -1.32
N HIS A 128 -9.00 -28.78 -1.01
CA HIS A 128 -9.58 -27.79 -0.12
C HIS A 128 -9.38 -28.19 1.34
N VAL A 129 -8.61 -27.41 2.10
CA VAL A 129 -8.32 -27.65 3.51
C VAL A 129 -8.75 -26.43 4.32
N PHE A 130 -9.85 -26.57 5.07
CA PHE A 130 -10.42 -25.56 5.95
C PHE A 130 -10.75 -24.24 5.23
N LEU A 131 -9.85 -23.26 5.15
CA LEU A 131 -10.08 -21.93 4.58
C LEU A 131 -9.20 -21.64 3.36
N ARG A 132 -8.46 -22.61 2.84
CA ARG A 132 -7.52 -22.41 1.74
C ARG A 132 -7.41 -23.63 0.83
N ASP A 133 -7.01 -23.38 -0.40
CA ASP A 133 -6.62 -24.43 -1.34
C ASP A 133 -5.12 -24.72 -1.15
N VAL A 134 -4.78 -26.00 -1.04
CA VAL A 134 -3.40 -26.49 -0.90
C VAL A 134 -3.01 -27.20 -2.18
N ASN A 135 -1.89 -26.81 -2.79
CA ASN A 135 -1.36 -27.45 -3.97
C ASN A 135 -0.85 -28.87 -3.65
N CYS A 136 -1.46 -29.88 -4.24
CA CYS A 136 -1.14 -31.29 -4.01
C CYS A 136 0.01 -31.82 -4.89
N TYR A 137 0.51 -31.01 -5.84
CA TYR A 137 1.60 -31.38 -6.76
C TYR A 137 1.66 -32.91 -7.02
N LYS A 138 2.75 -33.61 -6.67
CA LYS A 138 2.93 -35.07 -6.84
C LYS A 138 2.08 -35.93 -5.94
N THR A 139 1.42 -35.36 -4.91
CA THR A 139 0.61 -36.09 -3.93
C THR A 139 -0.89 -36.09 -4.27
N SER A 140 -1.26 -35.58 -5.43
CA SER A 140 -2.65 -35.58 -5.88
C SER A 140 -3.22 -37.00 -5.94
N PRO A 141 -4.43 -37.26 -5.39
CA PRO A 141 -5.09 -38.56 -5.49
C PRO A 141 -5.60 -38.86 -6.90
N LEU A 142 -5.72 -37.84 -7.74
CA LEU A 142 -6.26 -37.96 -9.10
C LEU A 142 -5.28 -37.35 -10.11
N GLN A 143 -5.30 -37.91 -11.32
CA GLN A 143 -4.56 -37.40 -12.46
C GLN A 143 -5.52 -37.15 -13.62
N ILE A 144 -5.46 -35.96 -14.20
CA ILE A 144 -6.19 -35.57 -15.38
C ILE A 144 -5.22 -35.55 -16.53
N THR A 145 -5.57 -36.25 -17.63
CA THR A 145 -4.73 -36.29 -18.83
C THR A 145 -5.57 -35.72 -19.99
N PRO A 146 -5.28 -34.50 -20.46
CA PRO A 146 -5.84 -34.00 -21.72
C PRO A 146 -5.37 -34.89 -22.87
N LEU A 147 -6.27 -35.27 -23.78
CA LEU A 147 -5.97 -36.05 -24.98
C LEU A 147 -5.69 -35.16 -26.18
N GLN A 148 -5.78 -33.84 -26.01
CA GLN A 148 -5.44 -32.83 -27.02
C GLN A 148 -4.80 -31.63 -26.30
N ASP A 149 -4.11 -30.81 -27.07
CA ASP A 149 -3.49 -29.59 -26.52
C ASP A 149 -4.57 -28.61 -25.99
N VAL A 150 -4.32 -28.03 -24.85
CA VAL A 150 -5.23 -27.11 -24.19
C VAL A 150 -5.02 -25.69 -24.73
N GLU A 151 -5.99 -25.21 -25.51
CA GLU A 151 -5.92 -23.86 -26.08
C GLU A 151 -6.35 -22.77 -25.07
N LYS A 152 -7.29 -23.08 -24.18
CA LYS A 152 -7.84 -22.13 -23.19
C LYS A 152 -7.76 -22.70 -21.79
N PRO A 153 -7.38 -21.89 -20.77
CA PRO A 153 -7.35 -22.36 -19.40
C PRO A 153 -8.77 -22.64 -18.88
N PHE A 154 -8.91 -23.66 -18.03
CA PHE A 154 -10.15 -23.99 -17.32
C PHE A 154 -9.87 -24.60 -15.96
N GLU A 155 -10.83 -24.50 -15.08
CA GLU A 155 -10.81 -25.13 -13.76
C GLU A 155 -11.80 -26.30 -13.73
N MET A 156 -11.36 -27.43 -13.20
CA MET A 156 -12.19 -28.61 -13.06
C MET A 156 -12.22 -29.05 -11.60
N THR A 157 -13.40 -29.11 -11.01
CA THR A 157 -13.59 -29.72 -9.68
C THR A 157 -14.04 -31.17 -9.86
N VAL A 158 -13.30 -32.10 -9.28
CA VAL A 158 -13.59 -33.54 -9.32
C VAL A 158 -13.87 -34.06 -7.93
N VAL A 159 -14.96 -34.81 -7.78
CA VAL A 159 -15.40 -35.43 -6.52
C VAL A 159 -15.55 -36.94 -6.73
N PRO A 160 -14.64 -37.75 -6.18
CA PRO A 160 -14.81 -39.21 -6.19
C PRO A 160 -16.04 -39.63 -5.39
N LYS A 161 -16.88 -40.52 -5.94
CA LYS A 161 -18.09 -41.02 -5.28
C LYS A 161 -17.94 -42.44 -4.74
N GLY A 162 -16.73 -42.98 -4.80
CA GLY A 162 -16.39 -44.33 -4.41
C GLY A 162 -16.45 -45.33 -5.55
N GLY A 163 -15.71 -46.44 -5.41
CA GLY A 163 -15.52 -47.41 -6.50
C GLY A 163 -14.92 -46.73 -7.74
N ASN A 164 -15.56 -46.94 -8.88
CA ASN A 164 -15.11 -46.34 -10.16
C ASN A 164 -15.88 -45.07 -10.56
N ASN A 165 -16.76 -44.55 -9.70
CA ASN A 165 -17.61 -43.39 -10.02
C ASN A 165 -16.99 -42.08 -9.57
N LEU A 166 -17.20 -41.01 -10.36
CA LEU A 166 -16.84 -39.65 -10.03
C LEU A 166 -17.89 -38.65 -10.52
N GLU A 167 -17.95 -37.54 -9.86
CA GLU A 167 -18.67 -36.36 -10.35
C GLU A 167 -17.66 -35.25 -10.62
N PHE A 168 -17.86 -34.50 -11.68
CA PHE A 168 -17.00 -33.36 -12.02
C PHE A 168 -17.82 -32.17 -12.51
N GLN A 169 -17.25 -31.01 -12.33
CA GLN A 169 -17.78 -29.70 -12.73
C GLN A 169 -16.65 -28.91 -13.40
N ILE A 170 -16.94 -28.17 -14.47
CA ILE A 170 -15.97 -27.32 -15.16
C ILE A 170 -16.46 -25.88 -15.05
N ASN A 171 -15.60 -24.94 -14.62
CA ASN A 171 -15.85 -23.50 -14.56
C ASN A 171 -17.23 -23.15 -13.96
N ASP A 172 -17.59 -23.72 -12.79
CA ASP A 172 -18.89 -23.53 -12.15
C ASP A 172 -20.14 -23.92 -12.98
N GLY A 173 -19.96 -24.73 -14.04
CA GLY A 173 -21.05 -25.27 -14.83
C GLY A 173 -21.84 -26.37 -14.09
N GLU A 174 -22.59 -27.19 -14.82
CA GLU A 174 -23.35 -28.30 -14.25
C GLU A 174 -22.47 -29.47 -13.82
N TRP A 175 -22.87 -30.17 -12.74
CA TRP A 175 -22.22 -31.40 -12.29
C TRP A 175 -22.54 -32.55 -13.25
N LYS A 176 -21.48 -33.18 -13.78
CA LYS A 176 -21.58 -34.33 -14.69
C LYS A 176 -21.01 -35.57 -14.01
N ARG A 177 -21.57 -36.72 -14.34
CA ARG A 177 -21.09 -38.04 -13.83
C ARG A 177 -20.17 -38.68 -14.85
N ALA A 178 -19.12 -39.32 -14.39
CA ALA A 178 -18.19 -40.10 -15.20
C ALA A 178 -17.62 -41.29 -14.41
N HIS A 179 -16.81 -42.10 -15.11
CA HIS A 179 -16.07 -43.20 -14.50
C HIS A 179 -14.59 -42.99 -14.67
N PHE A 180 -13.81 -43.41 -13.68
CA PHE A 180 -12.35 -43.33 -13.78
C PHE A 180 -11.84 -44.13 -14.98
N GLY A 181 -10.85 -43.62 -15.70
CA GLY A 181 -10.23 -44.22 -16.85
C GLY A 181 -10.99 -44.02 -18.18
N ASN A 182 -12.25 -43.57 -18.13
CA ASN A 182 -13.01 -43.33 -19.33
C ASN A 182 -12.69 -41.96 -19.94
N LYS A 183 -12.76 -41.89 -21.27
CA LYS A 183 -12.68 -40.64 -22.03
C LYS A 183 -13.94 -39.80 -21.78
N VAL A 184 -13.76 -38.59 -21.31
CA VAL A 184 -14.83 -37.58 -21.10
C VAL A 184 -14.66 -36.48 -22.10
N ASN A 185 -15.68 -36.24 -22.93
CA ASN A 185 -15.70 -35.13 -23.87
C ASN A 185 -16.13 -33.84 -23.14
N THR A 186 -15.30 -32.82 -23.22
CA THR A 186 -15.57 -31.50 -22.65
C THR A 186 -15.50 -30.43 -23.70
N GLU A 187 -15.96 -29.24 -23.41
CA GLU A 187 -15.86 -28.06 -24.30
C GLU A 187 -14.40 -27.67 -24.59
N PHE A 188 -13.45 -28.10 -23.73
CA PHE A 188 -12.03 -27.84 -23.85
C PHE A 188 -11.24 -29.02 -24.43
N GLY A 189 -11.92 -29.96 -25.02
CA GLY A 189 -11.37 -31.20 -25.59
C GLY A 189 -11.61 -32.43 -24.71
N PRO A 190 -11.27 -33.61 -25.27
CA PRO A 190 -11.40 -34.86 -24.54
C PRO A 190 -10.34 -35.02 -23.45
N ILE A 191 -10.77 -35.45 -22.28
CA ILE A 191 -9.90 -35.67 -21.12
C ILE A 191 -10.11 -37.09 -20.54
N ALA A 192 -9.09 -37.62 -19.89
CA ALA A 192 -9.19 -38.83 -19.09
C ALA A 192 -8.85 -38.50 -17.63
N ILE A 193 -9.64 -39.03 -16.69
CA ILE A 193 -9.42 -38.86 -15.25
C ILE A 193 -9.09 -40.22 -14.65
N THR A 194 -7.92 -40.35 -14.06
CA THR A 194 -7.42 -41.62 -13.49
C THR A 194 -7.07 -41.47 -12.01
N LYS A 195 -7.09 -42.57 -11.30
CA LYS A 195 -6.62 -42.61 -9.91
C LYS A 195 -5.10 -42.76 -9.88
N THR A 196 -4.44 -42.03 -8.99
CA THR A 196 -3.01 -42.18 -8.76
C THR A 196 -2.74 -43.20 -7.66
N GLN A 197 -1.48 -43.54 -7.43
CA GLN A 197 -1.08 -44.41 -6.28
C GLN A 197 -1.41 -43.79 -4.91
N HIS A 198 -1.67 -42.50 -4.83
CA HIS A 198 -2.04 -41.80 -3.61
C HIS A 198 -3.54 -41.83 -3.33
N TYR A 199 -4.35 -42.40 -4.24
CA TYR A 199 -5.78 -42.53 -4.02
C TYR A 199 -6.09 -43.59 -2.95
N THR A 200 -6.85 -43.15 -1.96
CA THR A 200 -7.45 -44.07 -0.93
C THR A 200 -8.95 -43.81 -0.83
N GLU A 201 -9.73 -44.74 -0.29
CA GLU A 201 -11.18 -44.54 -0.12
C GLU A 201 -11.51 -43.38 0.85
N GLN A 202 -10.55 -42.85 1.59
CA GLN A 202 -10.72 -41.64 2.41
C GLN A 202 -10.97 -40.38 1.59
N TYR A 203 -10.61 -40.41 0.30
CA TYR A 203 -10.89 -39.29 -0.65
C TYR A 203 -12.28 -39.34 -1.24
N LYS A 204 -13.13 -40.26 -0.82
CA LYS A 204 -14.55 -40.28 -1.17
C LYS A 204 -15.19 -38.97 -0.71
N ASP A 205 -15.95 -38.34 -1.59
CA ASP A 205 -16.58 -37.03 -1.41
C ASP A 205 -15.60 -35.83 -1.17
N TYR A 206 -14.28 -36.07 -1.31
CA TYR A 206 -13.29 -35.02 -1.21
C TYR A 206 -13.18 -34.24 -2.54
N LYS A 207 -13.24 -32.92 -2.46
CA LYS A 207 -13.13 -32.06 -3.64
C LYS A 207 -11.65 -31.86 -4.04
N VAL A 208 -11.30 -32.30 -5.23
CA VAL A 208 -10.01 -32.03 -5.88
C VAL A 208 -10.25 -31.02 -6.99
N ILE A 209 -9.59 -29.89 -6.91
CA ILE A 209 -9.65 -28.83 -7.92
C ILE A 209 -8.43 -28.97 -8.81
N ALA A 210 -8.64 -29.14 -10.12
CA ALA A 210 -7.59 -29.18 -11.11
C ALA A 210 -7.65 -27.91 -11.98
N ARG A 211 -6.60 -27.12 -11.95
CA ARG A 211 -6.43 -25.95 -12.82
C ARG A 211 -5.60 -26.34 -14.02
N VAL A 212 -6.23 -26.39 -15.17
CA VAL A 212 -5.61 -26.72 -16.46
C VAL A 212 -5.31 -25.39 -17.18
N SER A 213 -4.06 -25.19 -17.56
CA SER A 213 -3.61 -23.96 -18.21
C SER A 213 -2.76 -24.27 -19.43
N THR A 214 -2.58 -23.28 -20.31
CA THR A 214 -1.65 -23.40 -21.44
C THR A 214 -0.21 -23.45 -20.96
N VAL A 215 0.64 -24.19 -21.64
CA VAL A 215 2.08 -24.31 -21.31
C VAL A 215 2.74 -22.93 -21.26
N ALA A 216 2.51 -22.11 -22.28
CA ALA A 216 3.06 -20.74 -22.33
C ALA A 216 2.59 -19.84 -21.19
N GLY A 217 1.30 -19.95 -20.80
CA GLY A 217 0.76 -19.19 -19.68
C GLY A 217 1.39 -19.57 -18.35
N VAL A 218 1.60 -20.87 -18.12
CA VAL A 218 2.28 -21.37 -16.91
C VAL A 218 3.76 -20.99 -16.92
N ALA A 219 4.45 -21.15 -18.06
CA ALA A 219 5.86 -20.78 -18.21
C ALA A 219 6.10 -19.30 -17.85
N LYS A 220 5.28 -18.39 -18.35
CA LYS A 220 5.34 -16.96 -18.03
C LYS A 220 5.09 -16.69 -16.54
N ALA A 221 4.16 -17.42 -15.91
CA ALA A 221 3.89 -17.29 -14.48
C ALA A 221 5.05 -17.82 -13.62
N LEU A 222 5.74 -18.89 -14.06
CA LEU A 222 6.92 -19.42 -13.38
C LEU A 222 8.13 -18.48 -13.55
N GLU A 223 8.36 -17.95 -14.75
CA GLU A 223 9.39 -16.96 -15.05
C GLU A 223 9.29 -15.75 -14.10
N ALA A 224 8.09 -15.21 -13.90
CA ALA A 224 7.85 -14.07 -13.00
C ALA A 224 8.21 -14.36 -11.54
N ASN A 225 8.20 -15.62 -11.10
CA ASN A 225 8.55 -16.04 -9.73
C ASN A 225 10.00 -16.55 -9.62
N LEU A 226 10.74 -16.61 -10.74
CA LEU A 226 12.15 -16.95 -10.76
C LEU A 226 13.01 -15.70 -10.56
N ASN A 227 13.86 -15.72 -9.54
CA ASN A 227 14.91 -14.74 -9.38
C ASN A 227 16.25 -15.42 -9.67
N ALA A 228 17.02 -14.85 -10.58
CA ALA A 228 18.38 -15.28 -10.91
C ALA A 228 19.27 -14.03 -10.89
N GLU A 229 20.26 -14.03 -10.02
CA GLU A 229 21.16 -12.90 -9.80
C GLU A 229 22.60 -13.41 -9.64
N ALA A 230 23.57 -12.68 -10.17
CA ALA A 230 24.99 -12.98 -9.91
C ALA A 230 25.27 -12.79 -8.40
N ALA A 231 26.05 -13.69 -7.84
CA ALA A 231 26.40 -13.65 -6.41
C ALA A 231 27.18 -12.37 -6.04
N ASP A 232 27.98 -11.86 -6.98
CA ASP A 232 28.72 -10.59 -6.90
C ASP A 232 28.96 -10.07 -8.32
N LYS A 233 29.27 -8.77 -8.46
CA LYS A 233 29.49 -8.08 -9.76
C LYS A 233 30.54 -8.75 -10.67
N PHE A 234 31.49 -9.46 -10.08
CA PHE A 234 32.60 -10.12 -10.79
C PHE A 234 32.58 -11.63 -10.63
N SER A 235 31.47 -12.20 -10.15
CA SER A 235 31.35 -13.63 -9.88
C SER A 235 30.66 -14.35 -11.03
N ASP A 236 31.18 -15.48 -11.42
CA ASP A 236 30.57 -16.43 -12.34
C ASP A 236 29.49 -17.30 -11.62
N VAL A 237 29.30 -17.10 -10.30
CA VAL A 237 28.31 -17.80 -9.53
C VAL A 237 26.99 -17.07 -9.62
N VAL A 238 25.92 -17.79 -9.98
CA VAL A 238 24.55 -17.30 -10.04
C VAL A 238 23.73 -17.94 -8.93
N ASN A 239 23.09 -17.10 -8.14
CA ASN A 239 22.09 -17.49 -7.16
C ASN A 239 20.73 -17.57 -7.85
N LEU A 240 20.12 -18.74 -7.81
CA LEU A 240 18.77 -18.98 -8.30
C LEU A 240 17.85 -19.09 -7.09
N SER A 241 16.71 -18.42 -7.13
CA SER A 241 15.65 -18.60 -6.16
C SER A 241 14.29 -18.63 -6.86
N PHE A 242 13.44 -19.52 -6.38
CA PHE A 242 12.09 -19.71 -6.94
C PHE A 242 11.08 -19.89 -5.82
N ALA A 243 9.95 -19.17 -5.90
CA ALA A 243 8.91 -19.22 -4.89
C ALA A 243 7.58 -19.68 -5.52
N CYS A 244 6.95 -20.69 -4.91
CA CYS A 244 5.63 -21.19 -5.30
C CYS A 244 4.82 -21.70 -4.11
N ASP A 245 3.62 -22.19 -4.37
CA ASP A 245 2.64 -22.66 -3.39
C ASP A 245 2.86 -24.09 -2.89
N ASN A 246 3.92 -24.78 -3.34
CA ASN A 246 4.30 -26.11 -2.91
C ASN A 246 5.83 -26.24 -2.80
N GLU A 247 6.30 -26.74 -1.65
CA GLU A 247 7.73 -26.82 -1.35
C GLU A 247 8.48 -27.74 -2.33
N GLN A 248 7.99 -28.98 -2.55
CA GLN A 248 8.63 -29.93 -3.44
C GLN A 248 8.63 -29.43 -4.90
N MET A 249 7.54 -28.79 -5.33
CA MET A 249 7.46 -28.16 -6.64
C MET A 249 8.53 -27.08 -6.81
N SER A 250 8.81 -26.27 -5.78
CA SER A 250 9.83 -25.22 -5.88
C SER A 250 11.22 -25.78 -6.08
N ILE A 251 11.54 -26.91 -5.44
CA ILE A 251 12.80 -27.62 -5.58
C ILE A 251 12.92 -28.27 -6.97
N ASP A 252 11.84 -28.97 -7.40
CA ASP A 252 11.81 -29.69 -8.66
C ASP A 252 11.93 -28.72 -9.86
N VAL A 253 11.28 -27.56 -9.82
CA VAL A 253 11.37 -26.52 -10.86
C VAL A 253 12.79 -26.00 -11.00
N LEU A 254 13.49 -25.65 -9.90
CA LEU A 254 14.88 -25.21 -10.00
C LEU A 254 15.82 -26.29 -10.50
N ASN A 255 15.65 -27.54 -10.04
CA ASN A 255 16.47 -28.65 -10.52
C ASN A 255 16.22 -28.94 -12.00
N ALA A 256 14.95 -28.94 -12.43
CA ALA A 256 14.60 -29.13 -13.83
C ALA A 256 15.10 -27.98 -14.70
N LEU A 257 15.02 -26.73 -14.21
CA LEU A 257 15.54 -25.57 -14.92
C LEU A 257 17.03 -25.70 -15.21
N VAL A 258 17.82 -26.06 -14.21
CA VAL A 258 19.28 -26.25 -14.38
C VAL A 258 19.58 -27.44 -15.28
N ALA A 259 18.80 -28.52 -15.17
CA ALA A 259 18.97 -29.72 -16.03
C ALA A 259 18.64 -29.40 -17.48
N VAL A 260 17.50 -28.73 -17.75
CA VAL A 260 17.08 -28.33 -19.10
C VAL A 260 18.07 -27.35 -19.71
N TYR A 261 18.51 -26.34 -18.95
CA TYR A 261 19.52 -25.38 -19.38
C TYR A 261 20.82 -26.06 -19.81
N ASN A 262 21.29 -27.04 -19.02
CA ASN A 262 22.49 -27.80 -19.35
C ASN A 262 22.29 -28.72 -20.55
N GLN A 263 21.14 -29.38 -20.62
CA GLN A 263 20.82 -30.26 -21.76
C GLN A 263 20.77 -29.47 -23.06
N GLU A 264 20.10 -28.31 -23.05
CA GLU A 264 20.02 -27.44 -24.24
C GLU A 264 21.41 -26.97 -24.69
N ALA A 265 22.28 -26.60 -23.74
CA ALA A 265 23.67 -26.21 -24.05
C ALA A 265 24.49 -27.38 -24.64
N ILE A 266 24.25 -28.59 -24.15
CA ILE A 266 24.88 -29.80 -24.69
C ILE A 266 24.36 -30.07 -26.10
N ASP A 267 23.06 -30.01 -26.31
CA ASP A 267 22.44 -30.26 -27.61
C ASP A 267 22.87 -29.22 -28.66
N ASP A 268 22.98 -27.95 -28.28
CA ASP A 268 23.51 -26.89 -29.14
C ASP A 268 24.96 -27.20 -29.58
N LYS A 269 25.84 -27.54 -28.65
CA LYS A 269 27.26 -27.87 -28.92
C LYS A 269 27.35 -29.14 -29.80
N ASN A 270 26.59 -30.17 -29.49
CA ASN A 270 26.53 -31.39 -30.25
C ASN A 270 25.99 -31.16 -31.67
N SER A 271 25.02 -30.28 -31.87
CA SER A 271 24.50 -29.91 -33.18
C SER A 271 25.60 -29.30 -34.08
N VAL A 272 26.36 -28.35 -33.54
CA VAL A 272 27.49 -27.72 -34.24
C VAL A 272 28.60 -28.77 -34.53
N ALA A 273 28.91 -29.62 -33.56
CA ALA A 273 29.96 -30.63 -33.72
C ALA A 273 29.56 -31.71 -34.76
N ARG A 274 28.33 -32.19 -34.79
CA ARG A 274 27.81 -33.11 -35.81
C ARG A 274 27.89 -32.51 -37.20
N ASN A 275 27.42 -31.24 -37.38
CA ASN A 275 27.52 -30.57 -38.66
C ASN A 275 29.01 -30.44 -39.14
N THR A 276 29.92 -30.22 -38.21
CA THR A 276 31.33 -30.21 -38.49
C THR A 276 31.88 -31.61 -38.87
N GLU A 277 31.41 -32.67 -38.20
CA GLU A 277 31.75 -34.06 -38.50
C GLU A 277 31.31 -34.44 -39.93
N ASP A 278 30.04 -34.15 -40.29
CA ASP A 278 29.48 -34.44 -41.64
C ASP A 278 30.28 -33.73 -42.73
N PHE A 279 30.64 -32.43 -42.49
CA PHE A 279 31.46 -31.67 -43.41
C PHE A 279 32.86 -32.29 -43.57
N ILE A 280 33.54 -32.68 -42.46
CA ILE A 280 34.84 -33.29 -42.54
C ILE A 280 34.78 -34.67 -43.23
N ALA A 281 33.77 -35.50 -42.92
CA ALA A 281 33.57 -36.81 -43.54
C ALA A 281 33.40 -36.72 -45.07
N GLU A 282 32.48 -35.82 -45.54
CA GLU A 282 32.32 -35.57 -46.98
C GLU A 282 33.63 -35.18 -47.67
N ARG A 283 34.43 -34.36 -46.93
CA ARG A 283 35.65 -33.84 -47.50
C ARG A 283 36.77 -34.88 -47.57
N ILE A 284 36.89 -35.74 -46.53
CA ILE A 284 37.83 -36.86 -46.50
C ILE A 284 37.52 -37.81 -47.63
N GLU A 285 36.25 -38.13 -47.87
CA GLU A 285 35.83 -39.02 -49.00
C GLU A 285 36.21 -38.39 -50.32
N SER A 286 35.93 -37.10 -50.52
CA SER A 286 36.31 -36.40 -51.77
C SER A 286 37.83 -36.38 -51.96
N LEU A 287 38.60 -36.09 -50.92
CA LEU A 287 40.07 -36.11 -50.98
C LEU A 287 40.69 -37.48 -51.24
N SER A 288 40.09 -38.53 -50.67
CA SER A 288 40.50 -39.90 -50.90
C SER A 288 40.37 -40.30 -52.37
N LYS A 289 39.24 -39.92 -52.99
CA LYS A 289 39.02 -40.12 -54.45
C LYS A 289 40.04 -39.31 -55.27
N ASP A 290 40.30 -38.10 -54.91
CA ASP A 290 41.24 -37.21 -55.59
C ASP A 290 42.68 -37.74 -55.46
N LEU A 291 43.05 -38.21 -54.23
CA LEU A 291 44.41 -38.76 -53.96
C LEU A 291 44.65 -40.01 -54.82
N SER A 292 43.66 -40.92 -54.87
CA SER A 292 43.76 -42.11 -55.68
C SER A 292 43.90 -41.80 -57.21
N GLY A 293 43.28 -40.74 -57.69
CA GLY A 293 43.39 -40.19 -59.01
C GLY A 293 44.80 -39.63 -59.30
N VAL A 294 45.39 -38.91 -58.34
CA VAL A 294 46.74 -38.34 -58.41
C VAL A 294 47.77 -39.47 -58.40
N ASP A 295 47.61 -40.44 -57.45
CA ASP A 295 48.49 -41.63 -57.40
C ASP A 295 48.54 -42.39 -58.67
N SER A 296 47.37 -42.64 -59.29
CA SER A 296 47.26 -43.27 -60.55
C SER A 296 48.01 -42.52 -61.72
N ARG A 297 47.87 -41.13 -61.61
CA ARG A 297 48.56 -40.27 -62.61
C ARG A 297 50.08 -40.24 -62.38
N ILE A 298 50.55 -40.24 -61.13
CA ILE A 298 52.03 -40.38 -60.81
C ILE A 298 52.55 -41.75 -61.31
N ALA A 299 51.80 -42.83 -61.07
CA ALA A 299 52.17 -44.16 -61.53
C ALA A 299 52.29 -44.21 -63.09
N GLN A 300 51.38 -43.59 -63.77
CA GLN A 300 51.43 -43.48 -65.25
C GLN A 300 52.65 -42.66 -65.71
N LEU A 301 52.93 -41.56 -65.11
CA LEU A 301 54.06 -40.70 -65.43
C LEU A 301 55.41 -41.36 -65.11
N LYS A 302 55.53 -42.16 -64.02
CA LYS A 302 56.70 -42.90 -63.62
C LYS A 302 56.94 -44.07 -64.58
N VAL A 303 55.95 -44.78 -65.01
CA VAL A 303 56.08 -45.89 -66.06
C VAL A 303 56.61 -45.33 -67.37
N ASN A 304 56.18 -44.12 -67.74
CA ASN A 304 56.68 -43.48 -68.95
C ASN A 304 58.09 -42.91 -68.90
N ASN A 305 58.72 -42.85 -67.64
CA ASN A 305 59.98 -42.18 -67.39
C ASN A 305 61.07 -43.12 -66.81
N MET A 306 61.14 -44.35 -67.05
CA MET A 306 62.06 -45.36 -66.47
C MET A 306 63.54 -45.10 -66.71
N ASN A 307 64.05 -43.96 -67.17
CA ASN A 307 65.43 -43.75 -67.57
C ASN A 307 66.10 -42.41 -67.03
N SER A 308 65.84 -41.89 -65.88
CA SER A 308 66.76 -40.89 -65.37
C SER A 308 66.77 -40.85 -63.80
N GLN A 309 67.86 -41.34 -63.25
CA GLN A 309 68.23 -41.07 -61.86
C GLN A 309 69.23 -39.90 -61.84
N MET A 310 68.96 -38.83 -61.11
CA MET A 310 70.02 -37.95 -60.64
C MET A 310 69.63 -37.29 -59.31
N PHE A 311 70.52 -37.42 -58.35
CA PHE A 311 70.38 -36.94 -56.99
C PHE A 311 70.64 -35.41 -56.85
N SER A 312 69.94 -34.66 -56.04
CA SER A 312 70.27 -33.31 -55.51
C SER A 312 69.91 -33.18 -54.07
N ASP A 313 70.75 -32.51 -53.30
CA ASP A 313 70.86 -32.40 -51.89
C ASP A 313 69.71 -31.59 -51.29
N PRO A 314 69.03 -32.04 -50.19
CA PRO A 314 67.67 -31.55 -49.77
C PRO A 314 67.58 -30.51 -48.68
N THR A 315 68.67 -30.02 -48.05
CA THR A 315 68.54 -29.40 -46.73
C THR A 315 68.16 -27.93 -46.71
N THR A 316 68.46 -27.13 -47.74
CA THR A 316 68.13 -25.72 -47.80
C THR A 316 66.77 -25.39 -48.43
N SER A 317 66.25 -26.27 -49.29
CA SER A 317 64.94 -26.11 -49.95
C SER A 317 63.75 -26.51 -49.03
N LEU A 318 63.97 -27.38 -48.04
CA LEU A 318 62.91 -27.91 -47.15
C LEU A 318 62.15 -26.85 -46.37
N GLN A 319 62.77 -25.75 -45.95
CA GLN A 319 62.12 -24.74 -45.18
C GLN A 319 61.15 -23.85 -46.03
N PHE A 320 61.59 -23.49 -47.22
CA PHE A 320 60.76 -22.75 -48.20
C PHE A 320 59.66 -23.62 -48.80
N VAL A 321 59.90 -24.86 -49.09
CA VAL A 321 58.89 -25.83 -49.49
C VAL A 321 57.86 -26.04 -48.38
N LYS A 322 58.26 -26.14 -47.10
CA LYS A 322 57.35 -26.25 -46.00
C LYS A 322 56.47 -25.00 -45.87
N SER A 323 57.03 -23.81 -46.01
CA SER A 323 56.30 -22.53 -45.92
C SER A 323 55.30 -22.39 -47.09
N ALA A 324 55.69 -22.84 -48.30
CA ALA A 324 54.80 -22.86 -49.48
C ALA A 324 53.67 -23.88 -49.34
N ASN A 325 53.96 -25.07 -48.81
CA ASN A 325 52.95 -26.11 -48.54
C ASN A 325 51.97 -25.68 -47.47
N ASP A 326 52.44 -25.01 -46.37
CA ASP A 326 51.54 -24.46 -45.31
C ASP A 326 50.62 -23.39 -45.86
N ALA A 327 51.12 -22.51 -46.76
CA ALA A 327 50.26 -21.51 -47.44
C ALA A 327 49.26 -22.17 -48.38
N ASP A 328 49.65 -23.16 -49.12
CA ASP A 328 48.76 -23.94 -49.99
C ASP A 328 47.65 -24.66 -49.22
N LEU A 329 48.02 -25.27 -48.10
CA LEU A 329 47.06 -25.89 -47.19
C LEU A 329 46.00 -24.87 -46.69
N GLN A 330 46.43 -23.74 -46.21
CA GLN A 330 45.53 -22.70 -45.68
C GLN A 330 44.62 -22.14 -46.80
N VAL A 331 45.13 -21.91 -48.01
CA VAL A 331 44.34 -21.50 -49.18
C VAL A 331 43.29 -22.56 -49.50
N SER A 332 43.67 -23.85 -49.47
CA SER A 332 42.73 -24.96 -49.72
C SER A 332 41.60 -25.02 -48.69
N LEU A 333 41.92 -24.92 -47.39
CA LEU A 333 40.97 -24.90 -46.31
C LEU A 333 39.98 -23.72 -46.43
N ALA A 334 40.48 -22.52 -46.67
CA ALA A 334 39.67 -21.34 -46.83
C ALA A 334 38.72 -21.43 -48.04
N ASN A 335 39.23 -21.91 -49.20
CA ASN A 335 38.39 -22.13 -50.40
C ASN A 335 37.31 -23.19 -50.14
N GLN A 336 37.56 -24.20 -49.33
CA GLN A 336 36.59 -25.24 -49.00
C GLN A 336 35.41 -24.65 -48.22
N ILE A 337 35.70 -23.78 -47.25
CA ILE A 337 34.65 -23.12 -46.47
C ILE A 337 33.84 -22.16 -47.34
N VAL A 338 34.51 -21.39 -48.22
CA VAL A 338 33.83 -20.54 -49.22
C VAL A 338 32.89 -21.36 -50.09
N ALA A 339 33.36 -22.52 -50.62
CA ALA A 339 32.57 -23.40 -51.42
C ALA A 339 31.37 -24.00 -50.66
N TYR A 340 31.58 -24.37 -49.38
CA TYR A 340 30.49 -24.81 -48.50
C TYR A 340 29.45 -23.70 -48.29
N MET A 341 29.84 -22.48 -47.96
CA MET A 341 28.97 -21.36 -47.80
C MET A 341 28.20 -20.97 -49.06
N HIS A 342 28.75 -21.19 -50.24
CA HIS A 342 28.02 -21.00 -51.51
C HIS A 342 26.97 -22.07 -51.78
N ARG A 343 27.18 -23.30 -51.31
CA ARG A 343 26.24 -24.42 -51.47
C ARG A 343 25.14 -24.43 -50.45
N MET A 344 25.37 -23.89 -49.24
CA MET A 344 24.37 -23.88 -48.18
C MET A 344 23.16 -23.01 -48.53
N ASN A 345 21.96 -23.46 -48.19
CA ASN A 345 20.69 -22.79 -48.46
C ASN A 345 20.36 -21.65 -47.50
N GLY A 346 21.30 -21.18 -46.73
CA GLY A 346 21.18 -19.99 -45.84
C GLY A 346 20.55 -20.25 -44.51
N GLN A 347 20.12 -21.46 -44.17
CA GLN A 347 19.53 -21.83 -42.86
C GLN A 347 20.26 -23.03 -42.24
N GLU A 348 21.54 -23.13 -42.50
CA GLU A 348 22.40 -24.19 -42.01
C GLU A 348 23.52 -23.65 -41.15
N LEU A 349 24.01 -24.45 -40.20
CA LEU A 349 25.18 -24.13 -39.41
C LEU A 349 26.46 -24.18 -40.26
N ILE A 350 27.35 -23.23 -40.04
CA ILE A 350 28.66 -23.23 -40.68
C ILE A 350 29.58 -24.14 -39.82
N PRO A 351 30.34 -25.05 -40.45
CA PRO A 351 31.30 -25.90 -39.71
C PRO A 351 32.24 -25.07 -38.87
N SER A 352 32.37 -25.39 -37.60
CA SER A 352 33.34 -24.81 -36.66
C SER A 352 34.62 -25.61 -36.65
N ASN A 353 35.73 -25.04 -36.11
CA ASN A 353 37.04 -25.71 -36.02
C ASN A 353 37.59 -26.17 -37.37
N THR A 354 37.41 -25.36 -38.37
CA THR A 354 37.80 -25.67 -39.77
C THR A 354 39.31 -25.63 -40.03
N GLY A 355 40.11 -25.29 -39.02
CA GLY A 355 41.58 -25.21 -39.14
C GLY A 355 42.11 -23.94 -39.81
N LEU A 356 41.28 -22.96 -40.05
CA LEU A 356 41.77 -21.65 -40.49
C LEU A 356 42.59 -21.01 -39.34
N ALA A 357 43.72 -20.46 -39.72
CA ALA A 357 44.60 -19.78 -38.75
C ALA A 357 44.05 -18.39 -38.30
N ASP A 358 42.98 -17.88 -38.93
CA ASP A 358 42.39 -16.59 -38.63
C ASP A 358 41.30 -16.70 -37.52
N ALA A 359 41.64 -16.26 -36.32
CA ALA A 359 40.73 -16.28 -35.16
C ALA A 359 39.53 -15.34 -35.34
N GLY A 360 39.65 -14.25 -36.14
CA GLY A 360 38.56 -13.33 -36.42
C GLY A 360 37.41 -13.99 -37.21
N ILE A 361 37.80 -14.75 -38.23
CA ILE A 361 36.85 -15.53 -39.06
C ILE A 361 36.18 -16.62 -38.24
N GLN A 362 36.99 -17.34 -37.40
CA GLN A 362 36.40 -18.35 -36.49
C GLN A 362 35.39 -17.76 -35.55
N GLY A 363 35.65 -16.56 -34.95
CA GLY A 363 34.73 -15.84 -34.12
C GLY A 363 33.46 -15.40 -34.84
N GLN A 364 33.57 -14.94 -36.09
CA GLN A 364 32.38 -14.62 -36.92
C GLN A 364 31.53 -15.86 -37.22
N ILE A 365 32.15 -16.99 -37.46
CA ILE A 365 31.45 -18.28 -37.70
C ILE A 365 30.74 -18.71 -36.41
N ALA A 366 31.36 -18.61 -35.24
CA ALA A 366 30.75 -18.96 -33.98
C ALA A 366 29.51 -18.07 -33.69
N ASN A 367 29.61 -16.74 -33.84
CA ASN A 367 28.50 -15.81 -33.68
C ASN A 367 27.35 -16.08 -34.65
N TYR A 368 27.65 -16.45 -35.92
CA TYR A 368 26.63 -16.85 -36.88
C TYR A 368 25.91 -18.12 -36.41
N ASN A 369 26.65 -19.13 -35.96
CA ASN A 369 26.08 -20.39 -35.49
C ASN A 369 25.20 -20.16 -34.24
N ASP A 370 25.60 -19.35 -33.28
CA ASP A 370 24.77 -18.99 -32.14
C ASP A 370 23.46 -18.33 -32.54
N LYS A 371 23.53 -17.42 -33.54
CA LYS A 371 22.35 -16.74 -34.06
C LYS A 371 21.46 -17.71 -34.88
N MET A 372 22.05 -18.64 -35.56
CA MET A 372 21.34 -19.68 -36.32
C MET A 372 20.59 -20.63 -35.36
N LEU A 373 21.22 -21.05 -34.26
CA LEU A 373 20.56 -21.87 -33.25
C LEU A 373 19.39 -21.13 -32.61
N GLN A 374 19.51 -19.79 -32.35
CA GLN A 374 18.39 -18.96 -31.89
C GLN A 374 17.26 -18.94 -32.92
N TYR A 375 17.60 -18.80 -34.24
CA TYR A 375 16.62 -18.84 -35.33
C TYR A 375 15.85 -20.16 -35.33
N GLN A 376 16.55 -21.30 -35.26
CA GLN A 376 15.92 -22.63 -35.25
C GLN A 376 14.98 -22.83 -34.05
N LYS A 377 15.34 -22.33 -32.85
CA LYS A 377 14.51 -22.41 -31.67
C LYS A 377 13.20 -21.60 -31.83
N ILE A 378 13.33 -20.36 -32.29
CA ILE A 378 12.16 -19.50 -32.52
C ILE A 378 11.29 -20.02 -33.63
N GLN A 379 11.87 -20.59 -34.71
CA GLN A 379 11.12 -21.20 -35.81
C GLN A 379 10.25 -22.38 -35.36
N ALA A 380 10.72 -23.16 -34.36
CA ALA A 380 9.94 -24.26 -33.78
C ALA A 380 8.71 -23.78 -32.97
N SER A 381 8.75 -22.58 -32.44
CA SER A 381 7.72 -22.03 -31.54
C SER A 381 6.86 -20.91 -32.13
N SER A 382 7.24 -20.35 -33.30
CA SER A 382 6.60 -19.15 -33.87
C SER A 382 6.28 -19.31 -35.36
N GLY A 383 5.20 -18.68 -35.83
CA GLY A 383 4.86 -18.61 -37.25
C GLY A 383 5.87 -17.78 -38.06
N LYS A 384 5.93 -18.01 -39.38
CA LYS A 384 6.90 -17.38 -40.32
C LYS A 384 6.78 -15.84 -40.39
N ASP A 385 5.65 -15.28 -40.00
CA ASP A 385 5.38 -13.84 -40.09
C ASP A 385 5.71 -13.07 -38.80
N ASN A 386 6.40 -13.71 -37.86
CA ASN A 386 6.84 -13.05 -36.64
C ASN A 386 7.91 -11.97 -36.94
N PRO A 387 7.74 -10.70 -36.55
CA PRO A 387 8.72 -9.62 -36.77
C PRO A 387 10.13 -9.96 -36.30
N VAL A 388 10.26 -10.71 -35.20
CA VAL A 388 11.55 -11.16 -34.65
C VAL A 388 12.24 -12.14 -35.59
N MET A 389 11.49 -13.02 -36.27
CA MET A 389 12.03 -13.96 -37.27
C MET A 389 12.60 -13.21 -38.48
N ILE A 390 11.90 -12.16 -38.92
CA ILE A 390 12.36 -11.32 -40.05
C ILE A 390 13.67 -10.60 -39.66
N GLU A 391 13.76 -10.05 -38.46
CA GLU A 391 14.97 -9.38 -37.98
C GLU A 391 16.16 -10.32 -37.84
N ILE A 392 15.96 -11.53 -37.26
CA ILE A 392 17.02 -12.55 -37.16
C ILE A 392 17.46 -13.01 -38.55
N THR A 393 16.54 -13.25 -39.49
CA THR A 393 16.86 -13.64 -40.85
C THR A 393 17.70 -12.58 -41.56
N ASN A 394 17.36 -11.32 -41.41
CA ASN A 394 18.16 -10.22 -41.98
C ASN A 394 19.54 -10.13 -41.37
N SER A 395 19.63 -10.32 -40.04
CA SER A 395 20.91 -10.37 -39.30
C SER A 395 21.79 -11.53 -39.80
N LEU A 396 21.23 -12.75 -39.93
CA LEU A 396 21.95 -13.92 -40.42
C LEU A 396 22.45 -13.72 -41.88
N ASN A 397 21.65 -13.13 -42.74
CA ASN A 397 22.06 -12.84 -44.11
C ASN A 397 23.22 -11.81 -44.14
N SER A 398 23.14 -10.78 -43.28
CA SER A 398 24.22 -9.80 -43.15
C SER A 398 25.51 -10.45 -42.63
N MET A 399 25.41 -11.26 -41.57
CA MET A 399 26.56 -11.97 -41.00
C MET A 399 27.19 -12.93 -42.04
N ARG A 400 26.36 -13.70 -42.80
CA ARG A 400 26.83 -14.57 -43.86
C ARG A 400 27.61 -13.81 -44.94
N SER A 401 27.09 -12.66 -45.35
CA SER A 401 27.77 -11.82 -46.35
C SER A 401 29.12 -11.30 -45.83
N THR A 402 29.17 -10.89 -44.56
CA THR A 402 30.38 -10.44 -43.90
C THR A 402 31.42 -11.54 -43.76
N ILE A 403 30.99 -12.75 -43.38
CA ILE A 403 31.90 -13.94 -43.31
C ILE A 403 32.48 -14.26 -44.69
N LEU A 404 31.62 -14.29 -45.74
CA LEU A 404 32.08 -14.51 -47.11
C LEU A 404 33.09 -13.45 -47.57
N GLN A 405 32.83 -12.17 -47.27
CA GLN A 405 33.76 -11.09 -47.58
C GLN A 405 35.09 -11.24 -46.83
N SER A 406 35.05 -11.55 -45.53
CA SER A 406 36.25 -11.82 -44.70
C SER A 406 37.03 -13.01 -45.23
N LEU A 407 36.37 -14.13 -45.56
CA LEU A 407 36.98 -15.31 -46.17
C LEU A 407 37.64 -14.98 -47.51
N ASN A 408 36.97 -14.25 -48.40
CA ASN A 408 37.55 -13.88 -49.68
C ASN A 408 38.79 -12.96 -49.51
N THR A 409 38.72 -12.01 -48.58
CA THR A 409 39.88 -11.17 -48.25
C THR A 409 41.01 -11.99 -47.70
N TYR A 410 40.73 -12.94 -46.81
CA TYR A 410 41.72 -13.87 -46.24
C TYR A 410 42.32 -14.75 -47.32
N VAL A 411 41.51 -15.35 -48.19
CA VAL A 411 42.02 -16.14 -49.36
C VAL A 411 42.93 -15.32 -50.22
N ASN A 412 42.58 -14.04 -50.53
CA ASN A 412 43.45 -13.16 -51.31
C ASN A 412 44.77 -12.87 -50.60
N SER A 413 44.74 -12.63 -49.29
CA SER A 413 45.98 -12.45 -48.51
C SER A 413 46.85 -13.70 -48.46
N LEU A 414 46.20 -14.87 -48.34
CA LEU A 414 46.89 -16.17 -48.41
C LEU A 414 47.49 -16.44 -49.79
N ARG A 415 46.79 -16.13 -50.90
CA ARG A 415 47.31 -16.26 -52.30
C ARG A 415 48.53 -15.37 -52.51
N LEU A 416 48.55 -14.16 -51.91
CA LEU A 416 49.71 -13.31 -51.95
C LEU A 416 50.88 -13.91 -51.18
N LYS A 417 50.66 -14.47 -49.97
CA LYS A 417 51.65 -15.22 -49.20
C LYS A 417 52.17 -16.45 -49.97
N GLN A 418 51.23 -17.21 -50.57
CA GLN A 418 51.52 -18.35 -51.45
C GLN A 418 52.41 -17.94 -52.63
N SER A 419 52.00 -16.87 -53.36
CA SER A 419 52.82 -16.36 -54.51
C SER A 419 54.21 -15.92 -54.02
N ASN A 420 54.32 -15.26 -52.89
CA ASN A 420 55.62 -14.86 -52.33
C ASN A 420 56.48 -16.09 -51.94
N ALA A 421 55.90 -17.09 -51.28
CA ALA A 421 56.54 -18.33 -50.91
C ALA A 421 57.01 -19.13 -52.18
N HIS A 422 56.19 -19.23 -53.20
CA HIS A 422 56.54 -19.85 -54.46
C HIS A 422 57.60 -19.07 -55.21
N SER A 423 57.63 -17.77 -55.19
CA SER A 423 58.65 -16.93 -55.76
C SER A 423 60.00 -17.13 -55.02
N GLN A 424 59.99 -17.28 -53.71
CA GLN A 424 61.18 -17.60 -52.91
C GLN A 424 61.68 -19.02 -53.17
N GLU A 425 60.77 -19.99 -53.24
CA GLU A 425 61.09 -21.38 -53.64
C GLU A 425 61.66 -21.42 -55.06
N GLY A 426 61.04 -20.73 -56.01
CA GLY A 426 61.60 -20.64 -57.39
C GLY A 426 62.93 -19.95 -57.52
N ARG A 427 63.30 -18.97 -56.64
CA ARG A 427 64.59 -18.35 -56.54
C ARG A 427 65.61 -19.29 -55.91
N ALA A 428 65.20 -20.06 -54.90
CA ALA A 428 66.05 -21.04 -54.27
C ALA A 428 66.41 -22.27 -55.19
N THR A 429 65.43 -22.61 -56.02
CA THR A 429 65.57 -23.72 -57.00
C THR A 429 66.05 -23.27 -58.39
N GLY A 430 66.03 -21.92 -58.63
CA GLY A 430 66.37 -21.34 -59.95
C GLY A 430 67.88 -21.47 -60.43
N GLY A 431 68.73 -22.03 -59.63
CA GLY A 431 70.13 -22.39 -60.02
C GLY A 431 70.25 -23.70 -60.83
N MET A 432 69.11 -24.42 -61.00
CA MET A 432 69.02 -25.68 -61.74
C MET A 432 68.28 -25.56 -63.06
N SER A 433 68.91 -24.91 -64.06
CA SER A 433 68.26 -24.54 -65.31
C SER A 433 68.34 -25.61 -66.40
N ALA A 434 68.16 -26.90 -66.07
CA ALA A 434 68.18 -27.96 -67.11
C ALA A 434 67.31 -29.17 -66.71
N ILE A 435 66.10 -28.94 -66.18
CA ILE A 435 65.13 -30.04 -65.91
C ILE A 435 64.24 -30.23 -67.12
N PRO A 436 64.11 -31.46 -67.72
CA PRO A 436 63.16 -31.76 -68.79
C PRO A 436 61.72 -31.45 -68.38
N SER A 437 60.90 -31.01 -69.39
CA SER A 437 59.49 -30.64 -69.13
C SER A 437 58.67 -31.72 -68.41
N GLN A 438 59.07 -32.98 -68.58
CA GLN A 438 58.42 -34.13 -67.94
C GLN A 438 58.69 -34.26 -66.48
N GLU A 439 59.93 -33.93 -66.02
CA GLU A 439 60.35 -33.91 -64.59
C GLU A 439 59.66 -32.82 -63.84
N LYS A 440 59.42 -31.67 -64.47
CA LYS A 440 58.58 -30.64 -63.96
C LYS A 440 57.11 -31.11 -63.72
N ALA A 441 56.56 -31.88 -64.65
CA ALA A 441 55.20 -32.42 -64.50
C ALA A 441 55.09 -33.42 -63.35
N ILE A 442 56.12 -34.31 -63.16
CA ILE A 442 56.18 -35.26 -62.06
C ILE A 442 56.30 -34.51 -60.72
N THR A 443 57.21 -33.53 -60.65
CA THR A 443 57.37 -32.69 -59.43
C THR A 443 56.09 -31.95 -59.06
N GLU A 444 55.41 -31.35 -59.99
CA GLU A 444 54.14 -30.66 -59.78
C GLU A 444 53.04 -31.61 -59.29
N VAL A 445 52.89 -32.79 -59.91
CA VAL A 445 51.90 -33.78 -59.52
C VAL A 445 52.25 -34.43 -58.18
N SER A 446 53.54 -34.68 -57.90
CA SER A 446 54.02 -35.14 -56.57
C SER A 446 53.75 -34.11 -55.50
N ARG A 447 53.91 -32.82 -55.81
CA ARG A 447 53.60 -31.75 -54.89
C ARG A 447 52.08 -31.70 -54.63
N GLN A 448 51.26 -31.81 -55.64
CA GLN A 448 49.80 -31.92 -55.49
C GLN A 448 49.41 -33.10 -54.60
N GLN A 449 50.07 -34.24 -54.77
CA GLN A 449 49.92 -35.41 -53.91
C GLN A 449 50.26 -35.10 -52.47
N GLN A 450 51.44 -34.51 -52.19
CA GLN A 450 51.84 -34.15 -50.83
C GLN A 450 50.82 -33.17 -50.17
N ILE A 451 50.39 -32.16 -50.89
CA ILE A 451 49.38 -31.20 -50.35
C ILE A 451 48.08 -31.95 -50.02
N LYS A 452 47.55 -32.78 -50.91
CA LYS A 452 46.35 -33.56 -50.65
C LYS A 452 46.52 -34.57 -49.54
N GLU A 453 47.69 -35.23 -49.40
CA GLU A 453 48.01 -36.12 -48.31
C GLU A 453 48.09 -35.39 -46.98
N GLN A 454 48.76 -34.23 -46.92
CA GLN A 454 48.82 -33.40 -45.72
C GLN A 454 47.44 -32.91 -45.33
N LEU A 455 46.60 -32.49 -46.30
CA LEU A 455 45.24 -32.08 -46.02
C LEU A 455 44.38 -33.26 -45.54
N TYR A 456 44.54 -34.43 -46.09
CA TYR A 456 43.86 -35.66 -45.69
C TYR A 456 44.22 -36.00 -44.20
N LEU A 457 45.50 -36.04 -43.89
CA LEU A 457 45.99 -36.30 -42.52
C LEU A 457 45.48 -35.19 -41.54
N TYR A 458 45.49 -33.93 -41.96
CA TYR A 458 44.98 -32.83 -41.19
C TYR A 458 43.51 -32.99 -40.86
N LEU A 459 42.67 -33.29 -41.84
CA LEU A 459 41.26 -33.54 -41.71
C LEU A 459 40.95 -34.76 -40.82
N LEU A 460 41.75 -35.83 -40.91
CA LEU A 460 41.64 -36.97 -40.03
C LEU A 460 41.88 -36.56 -38.59
N ASN A 461 42.95 -35.78 -38.32
CA ASN A 461 43.21 -35.24 -36.97
C ASN A 461 42.06 -34.36 -36.49
N LYS A 462 41.49 -33.51 -37.36
CA LYS A 462 40.35 -32.66 -37.00
C LYS A 462 39.07 -33.48 -36.75
N ARG A 463 38.88 -34.61 -37.49
CA ARG A 463 37.79 -35.55 -37.22
C ARG A 463 37.89 -36.14 -35.81
N GLU A 464 39.10 -36.64 -35.47
CA GLU A 464 39.35 -37.21 -34.13
C GLU A 464 39.23 -36.16 -33.03
N GLU A 465 39.69 -34.92 -33.24
CA GLU A 465 39.52 -33.79 -32.31
C GLU A 465 38.03 -33.46 -32.12
N ASN A 466 37.23 -33.41 -33.18
CA ASN A 466 35.81 -33.18 -33.14
C ASN A 466 35.05 -34.33 -32.47
N ALA A 467 35.42 -35.59 -32.74
CA ALA A 467 34.86 -36.76 -32.07
C ALA A 467 35.17 -36.74 -30.54
N LEU A 468 36.37 -36.34 -30.16
CA LEU A 468 36.75 -36.15 -28.76
C LEU A 468 35.92 -35.02 -28.11
N GLN A 469 35.66 -33.92 -28.82
CA GLN A 469 34.86 -32.80 -28.38
C GLN A 469 33.40 -33.22 -28.15
N LEU A 470 32.83 -34.06 -29.03
CA LEU A 470 31.50 -34.67 -28.84
C LEU A 470 31.46 -35.60 -27.62
N ALA A 471 32.51 -36.38 -27.38
CA ALA A 471 32.57 -37.32 -26.24
C ALA A 471 32.71 -36.61 -24.89
N ILE A 472 33.31 -35.40 -24.84
CA ILE A 472 33.65 -34.67 -23.61
C ILE A 472 32.82 -33.39 -23.44
N THR A 473 31.64 -33.30 -24.06
CA THR A 473 30.80 -32.10 -23.95
C THR A 473 30.41 -31.88 -22.48
N GLU A 474 30.96 -30.85 -21.85
CA GLU A 474 30.62 -30.45 -20.47
C GLU A 474 29.45 -29.48 -20.45
N PRO A 475 28.59 -29.57 -19.42
CA PRO A 475 27.49 -28.63 -19.24
C PRO A 475 28.02 -27.22 -18.94
N ASN A 476 27.23 -26.21 -19.33
CA ASN A 476 27.61 -24.80 -19.11
C ASN A 476 27.45 -24.37 -17.65
N ALA A 477 26.53 -24.99 -16.90
CA ALA A 477 26.32 -24.69 -15.50
C ALA A 477 26.70 -25.89 -14.61
N LYS A 478 27.65 -25.67 -13.72
CA LYS A 478 28.01 -26.63 -12.67
C LYS A 478 27.26 -26.31 -11.39
N VAL A 479 26.48 -27.26 -10.87
CA VAL A 479 25.77 -27.10 -9.61
C VAL A 479 26.77 -27.05 -8.44
N ILE A 480 26.83 -25.91 -7.73
CA ILE A 480 27.61 -25.74 -6.49
C ILE A 480 26.79 -26.20 -5.30
N GLU A 481 25.55 -25.67 -5.21
CA GLU A 481 24.59 -26.06 -4.20
C GLU A 481 23.31 -26.53 -4.91
N LYS A 482 22.88 -27.77 -4.60
CA LYS A 482 21.62 -28.30 -5.12
C LYS A 482 20.45 -27.50 -4.57
N SER A 483 19.35 -27.49 -5.33
CA SER A 483 18.13 -26.85 -4.87
C SER A 483 17.69 -27.39 -3.52
N ALA A 484 17.58 -26.52 -2.54
CA ALA A 484 17.12 -26.82 -1.20
C ALA A 484 16.01 -25.83 -0.79
N SER A 485 15.10 -26.30 0.05
CA SER A 485 14.04 -25.45 0.59
C SER A 485 14.64 -24.41 1.52
N ALA A 486 14.32 -23.14 1.30
CA ALA A 486 14.57 -22.04 2.22
C ALA A 486 13.41 -21.86 3.23
N GLY A 487 12.39 -22.75 3.15
CA GLY A 487 11.23 -22.75 4.00
C GLY A 487 10.09 -21.83 3.52
N GLN A 488 9.10 -21.61 4.40
CA GLN A 488 7.95 -20.78 4.10
C GLN A 488 8.34 -19.29 4.12
N VAL A 489 8.13 -18.60 2.98
CA VAL A 489 8.46 -17.17 2.82
C VAL A 489 7.22 -16.28 3.06
N SER A 490 6.04 -16.76 2.70
CA SER A 490 4.79 -16.00 2.83
C SER A 490 3.61 -16.97 3.13
N PRO A 491 2.61 -16.54 3.92
CA PRO A 491 2.56 -15.32 4.70
C PRO A 491 3.44 -15.40 5.96
N ASN A 492 4.06 -14.29 6.32
CA ASN A 492 4.74 -14.21 7.63
C ASN A 492 3.67 -14.01 8.72
N GLN A 493 3.22 -15.10 9.34
CA GLN A 493 2.14 -15.10 10.32
C GLN A 493 2.44 -14.15 11.49
N THR A 494 3.68 -14.12 11.96
CA THR A 494 4.11 -13.23 13.05
C THR A 494 3.93 -11.75 12.69
N ARG A 495 4.30 -11.34 11.47
CA ARG A 495 4.14 -9.95 11.02
C ARG A 495 2.67 -9.56 10.87
N ILE A 496 1.84 -10.45 10.32
CA ILE A 496 0.40 -10.20 10.14
C ILE A 496 -0.29 -10.06 11.49
N VAL A 497 0.00 -10.95 12.45
CA VAL A 497 -0.57 -10.90 13.79
C VAL A 497 -0.05 -9.67 14.55
N ALA A 498 1.25 -9.34 14.44
CA ALA A 498 1.80 -8.12 15.04
C ALA A 498 1.12 -6.86 14.50
N LEU A 499 0.89 -6.78 13.18
CA LEU A 499 0.13 -5.68 12.58
C LEU A 499 -1.31 -5.63 13.11
N GLY A 500 -1.96 -6.79 13.26
CA GLY A 500 -3.29 -6.89 13.88
C GLY A 500 -3.30 -6.35 15.31
N ILE A 501 -2.31 -6.66 16.13
CA ILE A 501 -2.16 -6.13 17.50
C ILE A 501 -1.98 -4.60 17.48
N VAL A 502 -1.14 -4.07 16.61
CA VAL A 502 -0.92 -2.62 16.47
C VAL A 502 -2.21 -1.91 16.07
N LEU A 503 -2.95 -2.45 15.09
CA LEU A 503 -4.25 -1.92 14.68
C LEU A 503 -5.28 -2.01 15.81
N GLY A 504 -5.25 -3.10 16.58
CA GLY A 504 -6.10 -3.30 17.75
C GLY A 504 -5.84 -2.30 18.87
N LEU A 505 -4.59 -1.83 19.04
CA LEU A 505 -4.25 -0.75 19.96
C LEU A 505 -4.61 0.64 19.39
N ALA A 506 -4.38 0.86 18.12
CA ALA A 506 -4.63 2.14 17.47
C ALA A 506 -6.13 2.47 17.34
N PHE A 507 -6.98 1.48 17.11
CA PHE A 507 -8.41 1.66 16.88
C PHE A 507 -9.16 2.33 18.05
N PRO A 508 -9.07 1.84 19.32
CA PRO A 508 -9.72 2.50 20.45
C PRO A 508 -9.14 3.89 20.73
N ALA A 509 -7.81 4.07 20.56
CA ALA A 509 -7.16 5.36 20.71
C ALA A 509 -7.71 6.38 19.70
N LEU A 510 -7.85 5.97 18.44
CA LEU A 510 -8.46 6.79 17.38
C LEU A 510 -9.92 7.13 17.69
N MET A 511 -10.70 6.17 18.17
CA MET A 511 -12.11 6.39 18.54
C MET A 511 -12.25 7.37 19.71
N ILE A 512 -11.38 7.26 20.71
CA ILE A 512 -11.34 8.22 21.85
C ILE A 512 -10.92 9.60 21.32
N TYR A 513 -9.90 9.66 20.45
CA TYR A 513 -9.46 10.92 19.84
C TYR A 513 -10.60 11.57 19.03
N LEU A 514 -11.29 10.80 18.19
CA LEU A 514 -12.42 11.28 17.40
C LEU A 514 -13.55 11.80 18.30
N MET A 515 -13.82 11.13 19.41
CA MET A 515 -14.80 11.57 20.40
C MET A 515 -14.39 12.90 21.05
N PHE A 516 -13.12 13.10 21.41
CA PHE A 516 -12.59 14.38 21.89
C PHE A 516 -12.70 15.47 20.81
N TRP A 517 -12.36 15.13 19.57
CA TRP A 517 -12.46 16.06 18.44
C TRP A 517 -13.90 16.50 18.19
N ILE A 518 -14.87 15.57 18.22
CA ILE A 518 -16.29 15.91 18.11
C ILE A 518 -16.74 16.79 19.28
N GLN A 519 -16.27 16.54 20.50
CA GLN A 519 -16.57 17.38 21.66
C GLN A 519 -15.95 18.78 21.53
N SER A 520 -14.79 18.92 20.93
CA SER A 520 -14.16 20.23 20.70
C SER A 520 -14.90 21.08 19.66
N LEU A 521 -15.76 20.48 18.84
CA LEU A 521 -16.63 21.19 17.91
C LEU A 521 -17.87 21.82 18.59
N ASP A 522 -18.12 21.49 19.89
CA ASP A 522 -19.23 22.06 20.66
C ASP A 522 -18.81 23.42 21.22
N THR A 523 -19.15 24.46 20.53
CA THR A 523 -18.81 25.85 20.84
C THR A 523 -19.82 26.51 21.83
N LEU A 524 -20.89 25.81 22.24
CA LEU A 524 -21.93 26.39 23.08
C LEU A 524 -21.57 26.37 24.56
N ILE A 525 -22.00 27.41 25.27
CA ILE A 525 -21.92 27.52 26.75
C ILE A 525 -22.95 26.58 27.37
N ARG A 526 -22.50 25.54 28.11
CA ARG A 526 -23.40 24.55 28.73
C ARG A 526 -23.26 24.43 30.24
N SER A 527 -22.13 24.82 30.78
CA SER A 527 -21.81 24.69 32.18
C SER A 527 -21.12 25.95 32.73
N ARG A 528 -21.07 26.08 34.04
CA ARG A 528 -20.34 27.13 34.72
C ARG A 528 -18.85 27.14 34.31
N ARG A 529 -18.23 25.99 34.15
CA ARG A 529 -16.83 25.87 33.70
C ARG A 529 -16.58 26.50 32.33
N ASP A 530 -17.54 26.41 31.41
CA ASP A 530 -17.39 27.04 30.11
C ASP A 530 -17.25 28.56 30.20
N ILE A 531 -17.77 29.18 31.29
CA ILE A 531 -17.63 30.62 31.54
C ILE A 531 -16.33 30.90 32.29
N GLU A 532 -16.09 30.18 33.39
CA GLU A 532 -14.93 30.36 34.25
C GLU A 532 -13.58 30.05 33.58
N ASP A 533 -13.56 29.05 32.65
CA ASP A 533 -12.37 28.69 31.86
C ASP A 533 -12.06 29.73 30.78
N ASN A 534 -13.04 30.50 30.33
CA ASN A 534 -12.92 31.43 29.18
C ASN A 534 -12.93 32.92 29.63
N THR A 535 -13.39 33.24 30.81
CA THR A 535 -13.50 34.66 31.30
C THR A 535 -13.23 34.77 32.79
N ASP A 536 -12.89 35.99 33.24
CA ASP A 536 -12.78 36.35 34.67
C ASP A 536 -14.14 36.82 35.26
N LEU A 537 -15.25 36.60 34.51
CA LEU A 537 -16.59 37.05 34.97
C LEU A 537 -17.10 36.22 36.16
N SER A 538 -17.61 36.89 37.19
CA SER A 538 -18.19 36.22 38.36
C SER A 538 -19.52 35.54 38.02
N VAL A 539 -19.56 34.21 38.13
CA VAL A 539 -20.79 33.43 38.00
C VAL A 539 -21.50 33.31 39.35
N ILE A 540 -22.63 34.01 39.50
CA ILE A 540 -23.37 34.04 40.74
C ILE A 540 -24.12 32.74 41.05
N GLY A 541 -24.51 31.99 40.05
CA GLY A 541 -25.15 30.69 40.20
C GLY A 541 -25.63 30.07 38.91
N GLU A 542 -26.11 28.84 39.01
CA GLU A 542 -26.69 28.06 37.93
C GLU A 542 -28.12 27.66 38.29
N VAL A 543 -29.07 27.84 37.34
CA VAL A 543 -30.42 27.39 37.50
C VAL A 543 -30.68 26.19 36.59
N PRO A 544 -31.12 25.05 37.11
CA PRO A 544 -31.47 23.89 36.31
C PRO A 544 -32.58 24.12 35.32
N GLU A 545 -32.63 23.32 34.25
CA GLU A 545 -33.76 23.28 33.34
C GLU A 545 -35.01 22.79 34.07
N LYS A 546 -36.19 23.36 33.72
CA LYS A 546 -37.48 22.93 34.29
C LYS A 546 -37.69 21.43 34.03
N PRO A 547 -38.24 20.68 35.03
CA PRO A 547 -38.58 19.28 34.79
C PRO A 547 -39.64 19.13 33.70
N ALA A 548 -39.57 18.03 32.94
CA ALA A 548 -40.54 17.70 31.91
C ALA A 548 -41.96 17.66 32.52
N GLY A 549 -42.91 18.34 31.89
CA GLY A 549 -44.29 18.50 32.37
C GLY A 549 -44.54 19.72 33.22
N GLN A 550 -43.51 20.49 33.60
CA GLN A 550 -43.66 21.79 34.29
C GLN A 550 -43.23 22.97 33.41
N GLU A 551 -43.11 22.76 32.13
CA GLU A 551 -42.60 23.75 31.18
C GLU A 551 -43.46 25.04 31.12
N SER A 552 -44.79 24.91 31.34
CA SER A 552 -45.76 26.03 31.36
C SER A 552 -45.87 26.74 32.69
N LYS A 553 -45.27 26.25 33.77
CA LYS A 553 -45.31 26.93 35.08
C LYS A 553 -44.30 28.06 35.15
N GLU A 554 -44.76 29.27 35.24
CA GLU A 554 -43.86 30.46 35.35
C GLU A 554 -43.37 30.72 36.79
N ILE A 555 -44.17 30.38 37.80
CA ILE A 555 -43.80 30.46 39.21
C ILE A 555 -43.55 29.05 39.68
N VAL A 556 -42.30 28.79 40.04
CA VAL A 556 -41.85 27.47 40.53
C VAL A 556 -41.42 27.49 41.99
N VAL A 557 -41.14 28.64 42.53
CA VAL A 557 -40.73 28.81 43.93
C VAL A 557 -41.97 28.75 44.83
N THR A 558 -41.90 27.89 45.85
CA THR A 558 -42.91 27.80 46.89
C THR A 558 -42.24 27.91 48.25
N GLU A 559 -42.94 28.35 49.29
CA GLU A 559 -42.38 28.57 50.66
C GLU A 559 -41.70 27.32 51.21
N THR A 560 -42.28 26.16 50.99
CA THR A 560 -41.83 24.88 51.50
C THR A 560 -41.09 24.06 50.39
N GLY A 561 -40.90 24.63 49.21
CA GLY A 561 -40.34 23.95 48.04
C GLY A 561 -38.90 23.52 48.26
N ARG A 562 -38.61 22.23 48.14
CA ARG A 562 -37.29 21.60 48.17
C ARG A 562 -36.80 21.18 46.77
N ASP A 563 -37.49 21.73 45.76
CA ASP A 563 -37.06 21.44 44.39
C ASP A 563 -35.72 22.14 44.03
N ARG A 564 -35.06 21.62 43.05
CA ARG A 564 -33.70 22.07 42.68
C ARG A 564 -33.67 23.52 42.20
N ILE A 565 -34.71 24.03 41.55
CA ILE A 565 -34.77 25.42 41.06
C ILE A 565 -34.93 26.38 42.25
N SER A 566 -35.85 26.09 43.20
CA SER A 566 -36.03 26.87 44.40
C SER A 566 -34.73 26.95 45.22
N GLU A 567 -34.03 25.83 45.35
CA GLU A 567 -32.74 25.81 46.08
C GLU A 567 -31.66 26.61 45.35
N ALA A 568 -31.55 26.48 44.03
CA ALA A 568 -30.62 27.27 43.22
C ALA A 568 -30.87 28.78 43.38
N LEU A 569 -32.14 29.22 43.40
CA LEU A 569 -32.51 30.64 43.59
C LEU A 569 -32.23 31.14 44.98
N ARG A 570 -32.37 30.30 46.04
CA ARG A 570 -31.97 30.65 47.41
C ARG A 570 -30.47 30.88 47.54
N ILE A 571 -29.66 30.01 46.84
CA ILE A 571 -28.22 30.18 46.81
C ILE A 571 -27.85 31.45 46.05
N ILE A 572 -28.45 31.71 44.88
CA ILE A 572 -28.21 32.93 44.11
C ILE A 572 -28.55 34.18 44.92
N ARG A 573 -29.68 34.21 45.64
CA ARG A 573 -30.02 35.28 46.53
C ARG A 573 -28.98 35.50 47.62
N SER A 574 -28.50 34.43 48.26
CA SER A 574 -27.44 34.52 49.28
C SER A 574 -26.15 35.11 48.71
N ASN A 575 -25.81 34.71 47.48
CA ASN A 575 -24.59 35.19 46.79
C ASN A 575 -24.72 36.67 46.37
N LEU A 576 -25.91 37.14 46.07
CA LEU A 576 -26.17 38.58 45.77
C LEU A 576 -25.77 39.50 46.89
N ASP A 577 -25.95 39.11 48.16
CA ASP A 577 -25.57 39.91 49.30
C ASP A 577 -24.04 40.18 49.38
N TYR A 578 -23.19 39.33 48.76
CA TYR A 578 -21.74 39.52 48.67
C TYR A 578 -21.33 40.42 47.50
N VAL A 579 -22.14 40.44 46.42
CA VAL A 579 -21.85 41.23 45.22
C VAL A 579 -22.34 42.67 45.35
N LEU A 580 -23.46 42.86 46.04
CA LEU A 580 -24.04 44.16 46.22
C LEU A 580 -23.26 45.03 47.19
N PRO A 581 -23.03 46.31 46.86
CA PRO A 581 -22.36 47.21 47.79
C PRO A 581 -23.16 47.36 49.10
N LYS A 582 -22.46 47.40 50.24
CA LYS A 582 -23.08 47.71 51.53
C LYS A 582 -23.50 49.17 51.50
N LYS A 583 -24.74 49.44 51.25
CA LYS A 583 -25.35 50.75 51.33
C LYS A 583 -26.15 50.83 52.63
N GLY A 584 -26.39 52.07 53.14
CA GLY A 584 -27.19 52.36 54.34
C GLY A 584 -28.65 51.84 54.26
N THR A 585 -29.64 52.68 54.56
CA THR A 585 -31.05 52.30 54.63
C THR A 585 -31.78 52.31 53.29
N GLU A 586 -31.12 52.64 52.17
CA GLU A 586 -31.76 52.72 50.84
C GLU A 586 -31.85 51.35 50.16
N GLY A 587 -32.94 51.13 49.40
CA GLY A 587 -33.17 49.90 48.64
C GLY A 587 -32.15 49.67 47.50
N ARG A 588 -31.88 48.40 47.22
CA ARG A 588 -30.92 47.93 46.22
C ARG A 588 -31.58 47.66 44.86
N VAL A 589 -31.05 48.22 43.83
CA VAL A 589 -31.59 48.07 42.45
C VAL A 589 -30.78 47.03 41.66
N LEU A 590 -31.48 45.99 41.22
CA LEU A 590 -30.93 44.91 40.43
C LEU A 590 -31.56 44.93 39.03
N GLN A 591 -30.73 44.94 38.00
CA GLN A 591 -31.18 44.77 36.61
C GLN A 591 -30.96 43.32 36.15
N LEU A 592 -31.98 42.72 35.53
CA LEU A 592 -31.81 41.47 34.81
C LEU A 592 -31.81 41.76 33.31
N THR A 593 -30.76 41.32 32.62
CA THR A 593 -30.61 41.42 31.16
C THR A 593 -30.01 40.16 30.59
N SER A 594 -29.91 40.06 29.26
CA SER A 594 -29.33 38.89 28.58
C SER A 594 -28.79 39.26 27.21
N THR A 595 -28.17 38.32 26.52
CA THR A 595 -27.69 38.49 25.16
C THR A 595 -28.84 38.55 24.15
N THR A 596 -29.78 37.60 24.24
CA THR A 596 -30.89 37.46 23.28
C THR A 596 -32.23 37.29 24.00
N ALA A 597 -33.31 37.38 23.26
CA ALA A 597 -34.64 37.11 23.78
C ALA A 597 -34.79 35.62 24.18
N SER A 598 -35.72 35.37 25.14
CA SER A 598 -36.08 34.02 25.61
C SER A 598 -34.93 33.26 26.30
N GLU A 599 -34.03 33.95 27.03
CA GLU A 599 -33.04 33.36 27.91
C GLU A 599 -33.55 33.13 29.34
N GLY A 600 -34.76 33.58 29.62
CA GLY A 600 -35.44 33.37 30.91
C GLY A 600 -35.29 34.49 31.88
N LYS A 601 -35.01 35.75 31.44
CA LYS A 601 -34.89 36.93 32.28
C LYS A 601 -36.11 37.13 33.16
N SER A 602 -37.31 37.28 32.56
CA SER A 602 -38.57 37.54 33.31
C SER A 602 -38.90 36.40 34.27
N PHE A 603 -38.67 35.14 33.85
CA PHE A 603 -38.81 33.99 34.74
C PHE A 603 -37.88 34.10 35.98
N LEU A 604 -36.63 34.45 35.75
CA LEU A 604 -35.64 34.60 36.85
C LEU A 604 -35.93 35.82 37.69
N ALA A 605 -36.34 36.96 37.10
CA ALA A 605 -36.70 38.18 37.86
C ALA A 605 -37.85 37.91 38.84
N LEU A 606 -38.92 37.25 38.33
CA LEU A 606 -40.06 36.92 39.13
C LEU A 606 -39.75 35.93 40.27
N ASN A 607 -39.12 34.81 39.94
CA ASN A 607 -38.82 33.79 40.96
C ASN A 607 -37.72 34.20 41.93
N LEU A 608 -36.76 35.06 41.55
CA LEU A 608 -35.78 35.67 42.46
C LEU A 608 -36.42 36.69 43.37
N ALA A 609 -37.38 37.54 42.84
CA ALA A 609 -38.17 38.49 43.63
C ALA A 609 -38.96 37.76 44.73
N LEU A 610 -39.68 36.69 44.36
CA LEU A 610 -40.43 35.87 45.28
C LEU A 610 -39.50 35.17 46.32
N THR A 611 -38.38 34.62 45.93
CA THR A 611 -37.42 34.03 46.83
C THR A 611 -36.84 35.04 47.84
N THR A 612 -36.72 36.31 47.39
CA THR A 612 -36.21 37.39 48.24
C THR A 612 -37.29 37.89 49.22
N ALA A 613 -38.55 37.98 48.76
CA ALA A 613 -39.69 38.35 49.57
C ALA A 613 -39.98 37.30 50.66
N GLN A 614 -39.91 36.01 50.36
CA GLN A 614 -40.02 34.90 51.33
C GLN A 614 -38.96 34.92 52.40
N ALA A 615 -37.81 35.59 52.19
CA ALA A 615 -36.78 35.84 53.23
C ALA A 615 -37.06 37.07 54.06
N GLY A 616 -38.28 37.62 54.01
CA GLY A 616 -38.73 38.73 54.83
C GLY A 616 -38.30 40.14 54.36
N LYS A 617 -37.80 40.26 53.09
CA LYS A 617 -37.41 41.52 52.49
C LYS A 617 -38.58 42.12 51.73
N LYS A 618 -38.77 43.47 51.81
CA LYS A 618 -39.69 44.15 50.91
C LYS A 618 -39.14 44.29 49.52
N VAL A 619 -39.82 43.69 48.55
CA VAL A 619 -39.36 43.60 47.17
C VAL A 619 -40.40 44.19 46.22
N VAL A 620 -39.92 44.94 45.24
CA VAL A 620 -40.75 45.31 44.06
C VAL A 620 -40.11 44.81 42.78
N CYS A 621 -40.90 44.17 41.95
CA CYS A 621 -40.43 43.73 40.61
C CYS A 621 -41.08 44.66 39.58
N VAL A 622 -40.22 45.29 38.76
CA VAL A 622 -40.64 46.32 37.81
C VAL A 622 -40.41 45.84 36.39
N ASP A 623 -41.45 45.80 35.57
CA ASP A 623 -41.29 45.43 34.16
C ASP A 623 -40.90 46.71 33.37
N LEU A 624 -39.65 46.73 32.90
CA LEU A 624 -39.08 47.78 32.05
C LEU A 624 -38.84 47.30 30.60
N ASP A 625 -39.36 46.11 30.24
CA ASP A 625 -39.44 45.71 28.82
C ASP A 625 -40.68 46.38 28.15
N LEU A 626 -40.61 47.70 27.98
CA LEU A 626 -41.68 48.51 27.44
C LEU A 626 -42.09 48.10 25.99
N ARG A 627 -41.43 47.12 25.41
CA ARG A 627 -41.73 46.65 24.04
C ARG A 627 -42.61 45.41 24.02
N LYS A 628 -42.50 44.54 25.01
CA LYS A 628 -43.18 43.23 25.00
C LYS A 628 -44.08 42.99 26.20
N GLY A 629 -43.76 43.56 27.37
CA GLY A 629 -44.61 43.59 28.54
C GLY A 629 -45.18 42.23 28.98
N ARG A 630 -44.35 41.24 29.16
CA ARG A 630 -44.82 39.87 29.44
C ARG A 630 -45.07 39.58 30.91
N PHE A 631 -44.79 40.52 31.77
CA PHE A 631 -44.89 40.30 33.22
C PHE A 631 -46.31 40.04 33.69
N SER A 632 -47.30 40.74 33.06
CA SER A 632 -48.72 40.55 33.29
C SER A 632 -49.18 39.11 33.00
N ASP A 633 -48.60 38.47 31.99
CA ASP A 633 -48.94 37.09 31.61
C ASP A 633 -48.54 36.08 32.70
N TYR A 634 -47.42 36.37 33.42
CA TYR A 634 -46.89 35.50 34.44
C TYR A 634 -47.65 35.57 35.75
N VAL A 635 -48.24 36.71 36.09
CA VAL A 635 -48.82 36.96 37.41
C VAL A 635 -50.37 37.02 37.36
N ASN A 636 -50.97 36.72 36.18
CA ASN A 636 -52.40 36.72 35.96
C ASN A 636 -53.08 38.07 36.35
N ILE A 637 -52.31 39.15 36.18
CA ILE A 637 -52.82 40.49 36.44
C ILE A 637 -53.47 41.03 35.17
N SER A 638 -54.75 41.36 35.21
CA SER A 638 -55.39 42.06 34.11
C SER A 638 -54.67 43.39 33.83
N SER A 639 -54.06 43.51 32.68
CA SER A 639 -53.27 44.67 32.21
C SER A 639 -54.19 45.83 31.87
N ILE A 640 -54.85 46.38 32.87
CA ILE A 640 -55.69 47.54 32.65
C ILE A 640 -54.93 48.82 32.91
N GLY A 641 -54.41 49.37 31.86
CA GLY A 641 -54.20 50.74 31.55
C GLY A 641 -53.12 51.52 32.28
N ILE A 642 -52.80 51.31 33.53
CA ILE A 642 -51.95 52.16 34.39
C ILE A 642 -50.73 51.37 34.79
N GLY A 643 -49.52 51.80 34.40
CA GLY A 643 -48.29 51.16 34.73
C GLY A 643 -47.06 52.09 34.50
N VAL A 644 -45.87 51.54 34.38
CA VAL A 644 -44.63 52.34 34.18
C VAL A 644 -44.77 53.31 33.00
N SER A 645 -45.39 52.91 31.88
CA SER A 645 -45.55 53.77 30.70
C SER A 645 -46.37 54.99 30.99
N ALA A 646 -47.46 54.87 31.77
CA ALA A 646 -48.28 55.95 32.16
C ALA A 646 -47.57 56.96 33.11
N TYR A 647 -46.72 56.41 34.02
CA TYR A 647 -45.93 57.26 34.95
C TYR A 647 -44.86 58.01 34.13
N LEU A 648 -44.13 57.33 33.29
CA LEU A 648 -43.06 57.94 32.50
C LEU A 648 -43.60 58.97 31.47
N SER A 649 -44.82 58.82 31.02
CA SER A 649 -45.49 59.76 30.09
C SER A 649 -46.25 60.85 30.77
N GLU A 650 -46.09 61.05 32.11
CA GLU A 650 -46.73 62.09 32.90
C GLU A 650 -48.27 62.02 32.94
N GLN A 651 -48.85 60.86 32.71
CA GLN A 651 -50.31 60.65 32.85
C GLN A 651 -50.66 60.34 34.29
N VAL A 652 -49.69 59.89 35.09
CA VAL A 652 -49.89 59.63 36.51
C VAL A 652 -48.68 60.20 37.28
N ASP A 653 -48.91 60.93 38.35
CA ASP A 653 -47.87 61.59 39.15
C ASP A 653 -47.47 60.82 40.37
N ASN A 654 -48.33 59.98 40.91
CA ASN A 654 -48.03 59.26 42.12
C ASN A 654 -47.57 57.82 41.86
N VAL A 655 -46.37 57.46 42.34
CA VAL A 655 -45.80 56.12 42.17
C VAL A 655 -46.70 55.04 42.80
N ASN A 656 -47.45 55.35 43.88
CA ASN A 656 -48.30 54.34 44.50
C ASN A 656 -49.46 53.88 43.62
N ASP A 657 -49.85 54.67 42.63
CA ASP A 657 -51.01 54.37 41.76
C ASP A 657 -50.65 53.32 40.67
N ILE A 658 -49.32 53.08 40.46
CA ILE A 658 -48.86 52.11 39.54
C ILE A 658 -48.40 50.83 40.21
N ILE A 659 -48.36 50.78 41.55
CA ILE A 659 -47.91 49.64 42.34
C ILE A 659 -49.03 48.67 42.60
N ILE A 660 -48.89 47.42 42.20
CA ILE A 660 -49.80 46.32 42.48
C ILE A 660 -49.29 45.56 43.72
N LYS A 661 -50.04 45.63 44.83
CA LYS A 661 -49.57 45.10 46.10
C LYS A 661 -49.97 43.64 46.34
N GLY A 662 -49.05 42.86 46.97
CA GLY A 662 -49.31 41.60 47.65
C GLY A 662 -49.95 40.45 46.86
N GLN A 663 -49.89 40.44 45.54
CA GLN A 663 -50.53 39.42 44.69
C GLN A 663 -50.01 37.98 44.88
N LEU A 664 -48.69 37.80 45.00
CA LEU A 664 -48.00 36.49 45.15
C LEU A 664 -47.47 36.24 46.55
N HIS A 665 -47.10 37.32 47.27
CA HIS A 665 -46.60 37.30 48.64
C HIS A 665 -46.75 38.67 49.26
N GLU A 666 -46.99 38.76 50.59
CA GLU A 666 -47.23 40.01 51.30
C GLU A 666 -46.08 41.05 51.21
N ASN A 667 -44.86 40.57 50.97
CA ASN A 667 -43.64 41.39 50.87
C ASN A 667 -43.22 41.56 49.37
N LEU A 668 -44.03 41.18 48.40
CA LEU A 668 -43.73 41.31 46.98
C LEU A 668 -44.81 42.12 46.27
N ASP A 669 -44.43 43.26 45.77
CA ASP A 669 -45.21 44.11 44.91
C ASP A 669 -44.69 44.11 43.48
N PHE A 670 -45.53 44.51 42.54
CA PHE A 670 -45.26 44.56 41.14
C PHE A 670 -45.61 45.94 40.56
N VAL A 671 -44.79 46.32 39.52
CA VAL A 671 -45.12 47.43 38.64
C VAL A 671 -45.06 46.90 37.23
N ASN A 672 -46.23 46.82 36.56
CA ASN A 672 -46.31 46.39 35.15
C ASN A 672 -46.03 47.54 34.20
N ILE A 673 -45.87 47.27 32.94
CA ILE A 673 -45.67 48.33 31.92
C ILE A 673 -46.89 49.20 31.67
N GLY A 674 -48.08 48.68 31.91
CA GLY A 674 -49.32 49.27 31.45
C GLY A 674 -49.50 49.15 29.94
N ALA A 675 -49.97 50.25 29.29
CA ALA A 675 -50.03 50.24 27.81
C ALA A 675 -48.70 50.34 27.15
N ILE A 676 -48.49 49.55 26.08
CA ILE A 676 -47.22 49.55 25.31
C ILE A 676 -47.05 50.90 24.60
N PRO A 677 -46.03 51.68 24.92
CA PRO A 677 -45.89 53.02 24.35
C PRO A 677 -45.35 52.98 22.92
N PRO A 678 -45.63 53.95 22.06
CA PRO A 678 -45.12 54.00 20.68
C PRO A 678 -43.59 54.28 20.64
N ASN A 679 -43.09 54.99 21.63
CA ASN A 679 -41.67 55.40 21.72
C ASN A 679 -41.02 54.97 23.05
N PRO A 680 -40.71 53.67 23.28
CA PRO A 680 -40.18 53.18 24.55
C PRO A 680 -38.86 53.85 24.99
N THR A 681 -37.91 54.04 24.05
CA THR A 681 -36.58 54.58 24.32
C THR A 681 -36.64 56.01 24.82
N SER A 682 -37.53 56.84 24.25
CA SER A 682 -37.70 58.23 24.73
C SER A 682 -38.25 58.32 26.16
N LEU A 683 -39.14 57.41 26.55
CA LEU A 683 -39.66 57.33 27.91
C LEU A 683 -38.57 56.93 28.91
N LEU A 684 -37.71 56.00 28.54
CA LEU A 684 -36.61 55.59 29.41
C LEU A 684 -35.53 56.65 29.56
N MET A 685 -35.46 57.64 28.67
CA MET A 685 -34.57 58.80 28.74
C MET A 685 -35.13 59.93 29.62
N ASN A 686 -36.39 59.87 29.99
CA ASN A 686 -37.05 60.94 30.81
C ASN A 686 -36.52 60.91 32.27
N GLU A 687 -36.36 62.06 32.87
CA GLU A 687 -35.98 62.23 34.31
C GLU A 687 -36.95 61.51 35.23
N ARG A 688 -38.19 61.27 34.80
CA ARG A 688 -39.17 60.52 35.57
C ARG A 688 -38.78 59.09 35.91
N LEU A 689 -37.89 58.45 35.12
CA LEU A 689 -37.33 57.12 35.44
C LEU A 689 -36.45 57.19 36.71
N GLU A 690 -35.61 58.23 36.80
CA GLU A 690 -34.82 58.49 38.02
C GLU A 690 -35.67 58.73 39.22
N MET A 691 -36.74 59.56 39.12
CA MET A 691 -37.69 59.81 40.19
C MET A 691 -38.40 58.53 40.63
N LEU A 692 -38.86 57.70 39.68
CA LEU A 692 -39.51 56.43 39.99
C LEU A 692 -38.57 55.53 40.81
N ILE A 693 -37.33 55.31 40.33
CA ILE A 693 -36.36 54.50 41.03
C ILE A 693 -35.98 55.06 42.40
N SER A 694 -35.85 56.36 42.55
CA SER A 694 -35.53 57.02 43.79
C SER A 694 -36.67 56.87 44.81
N GLU A 695 -37.92 56.95 44.41
CA GLU A 695 -39.10 56.76 45.29
C GLU A 695 -39.19 55.26 45.69
N LEU A 696 -38.99 54.32 44.77
CA LEU A 696 -38.98 52.88 45.06
C LEU A 696 -37.88 52.52 46.07
N LYS A 697 -36.69 53.13 45.98
CA LYS A 697 -35.57 52.95 46.92
C LYS A 697 -35.90 53.29 48.35
N LYS A 698 -36.86 54.23 48.58
CA LYS A 698 -37.30 54.62 49.92
C LYS A 698 -38.30 53.61 50.52
N MET A 699 -39.02 52.85 49.67
CA MET A 699 -40.12 51.97 50.06
C MET A 699 -39.71 50.49 50.14
N TYR A 700 -38.76 50.02 49.35
CA TYR A 700 -38.39 48.62 49.19
C TYR A 700 -36.90 48.35 49.50
N ASP A 701 -36.63 47.19 50.06
CA ASP A 701 -35.27 46.71 50.28
C ASP A 701 -34.59 46.31 48.96
N TYR A 702 -35.37 45.71 48.00
CA TYR A 702 -34.89 45.28 46.72
C TYR A 702 -35.86 45.72 45.61
N ILE A 703 -35.29 46.30 44.56
CA ILE A 703 -35.99 46.72 43.33
C ILE A 703 -35.38 45.83 42.17
N ILE A 704 -36.16 44.93 41.66
CA ILE A 704 -35.74 44.02 40.59
C ILE A 704 -36.30 44.49 39.28
N LEU A 705 -35.44 44.90 38.35
CA LEU A 705 -35.81 45.42 37.03
C LEU A 705 -35.70 44.34 35.99
N ASP A 706 -36.82 43.92 35.40
CA ASP A 706 -36.80 43.07 34.19
C ASP A 706 -36.67 43.97 32.97
N THR A 707 -35.61 43.75 32.17
CA THR A 707 -35.24 44.63 31.05
C THR A 707 -35.07 43.85 29.72
N VAL A 708 -35.01 44.58 28.64
CA VAL A 708 -34.74 44.02 27.29
C VAL A 708 -33.32 43.44 27.21
N PRO A 709 -33.04 42.53 26.25
CA PRO A 709 -31.68 42.05 26.02
C PRO A 709 -30.69 43.19 25.74
N PHE A 710 -29.53 43.19 26.38
CA PHE A 710 -28.52 44.24 26.28
C PHE A 710 -27.88 44.31 24.90
N GLY A 711 -27.70 43.15 24.25
CA GLY A 711 -27.05 43.06 22.95
C GLY A 711 -27.90 43.51 21.76
N LEU A 712 -29.21 43.74 21.96
CA LEU A 712 -30.14 44.02 20.85
C LEU A 712 -30.63 45.46 20.82
N ILE A 713 -30.67 46.14 21.99
CA ILE A 713 -31.40 47.42 22.11
C ILE A 713 -30.70 48.30 23.15
N ALA A 714 -30.60 49.61 22.87
CA ALA A 714 -29.98 50.59 23.78
C ALA A 714 -30.70 50.81 25.11
N ASP A 715 -31.98 50.38 25.20
CA ASP A 715 -32.85 50.61 26.34
C ASP A 715 -32.26 50.02 27.65
N ALA A 716 -31.66 48.84 27.61
CA ALA A 716 -31.00 48.24 28.80
C ALA A 716 -29.80 49.04 29.28
N SER A 717 -29.06 49.70 28.36
CA SER A 717 -27.92 50.57 28.72
C SER A 717 -28.38 51.86 29.38
N LEU A 718 -29.54 52.41 29.00
CA LEU A 718 -30.10 53.61 29.62
C LEU A 718 -30.52 53.38 31.07
N ILE A 719 -31.05 52.18 31.36
CA ILE A 719 -31.45 51.77 32.71
C ILE A 719 -30.24 51.50 33.59
N ASN A 720 -29.14 50.96 33.01
CA ASN A 720 -27.96 50.54 33.71
C ASN A 720 -27.28 51.63 34.59
N ARG A 721 -27.49 52.91 34.28
CA ARG A 721 -26.97 54.02 35.11
C ARG A 721 -27.61 54.14 36.51
N TYR A 722 -28.80 53.61 36.67
CA TYR A 722 -29.58 53.72 37.89
C TYR A 722 -29.50 52.44 38.79
N VAL A 723 -28.83 51.40 38.35
CA VAL A 723 -28.72 50.12 39.07
C VAL A 723 -27.45 49.99 39.89
N ASP A 724 -27.55 49.16 40.93
CA ASP A 724 -26.43 48.83 41.81
C ASP A 724 -25.63 47.62 41.32
N ALA A 725 -26.30 46.65 40.66
CA ALA A 725 -25.66 45.52 40.00
C ALA A 725 -26.55 44.98 38.85
N THR A 726 -25.91 44.32 37.90
CA THR A 726 -26.58 43.73 36.78
C THR A 726 -26.36 42.22 36.77
N ILE A 727 -27.45 41.45 36.76
CA ILE A 727 -27.48 40.00 36.55
C ILE A 727 -27.58 39.75 35.07
N TYR A 728 -26.49 39.26 34.43
CA TYR A 728 -26.47 38.92 33.04
C TYR A 728 -26.85 37.44 32.85
N VAL A 729 -28.01 37.20 32.31
CA VAL A 729 -28.57 35.85 32.14
C VAL A 729 -28.06 35.23 30.85
N ILE A 730 -27.45 34.05 30.91
CA ILE A 730 -27.01 33.23 29.80
C ILE A 730 -27.83 31.93 29.81
N ARG A 731 -28.47 31.57 28.66
CA ARG A 731 -29.17 30.29 28.54
C ARG A 731 -28.18 29.19 28.12
N ALA A 732 -28.04 28.14 28.93
CA ALA A 732 -27.19 26.98 28.62
C ALA A 732 -27.61 26.33 27.29
N GLY A 733 -26.62 26.08 26.44
CA GLY A 733 -26.81 25.46 25.12
C GLY A 733 -27.39 26.39 24.05
N LYS A 734 -27.45 27.71 24.27
CA LYS A 734 -27.98 28.69 23.32
C LYS A 734 -26.91 29.67 22.80
N ILE A 735 -25.99 30.08 23.65
CA ILE A 735 -24.99 31.11 23.34
C ILE A 735 -23.64 30.46 23.08
N ASP A 736 -22.92 30.97 22.07
CA ASP A 736 -21.57 30.54 21.68
C ASP A 736 -20.51 31.09 22.66
N LYS A 737 -19.52 30.30 23.01
CA LYS A 737 -18.40 30.66 23.91
C LYS A 737 -17.66 31.92 23.44
N ARG A 738 -17.56 32.13 22.14
CA ARG A 738 -16.93 33.32 21.54
C ARG A 738 -17.57 34.63 21.98
N PHE A 739 -18.83 34.60 22.41
CA PHE A 739 -19.50 35.78 22.95
C PHE A 739 -19.02 36.19 24.33
N LEU A 740 -18.35 35.25 25.04
CA LEU A 740 -17.82 35.55 26.38
C LEU A 740 -16.73 36.63 26.36
N ASP A 741 -15.91 36.68 25.33
CA ASP A 741 -14.88 37.72 25.16
C ASP A 741 -15.53 39.13 25.02
N GLU A 742 -16.68 39.22 24.37
CA GLU A 742 -17.40 40.47 24.24
C GLU A 742 -18.04 40.89 25.54
N LEU A 743 -18.60 39.95 26.31
CA LEU A 743 -19.14 40.21 27.65
C LEU A 743 -18.05 40.67 28.61
N GLU A 744 -16.89 40.04 28.59
CA GLU A 744 -15.73 40.43 29.43
C GLU A 744 -15.32 41.90 29.15
N LYS A 745 -15.24 42.27 27.84
CA LYS A 745 -14.97 43.66 27.45
C LYS A 745 -16.02 44.63 27.94
N MET A 746 -17.31 44.27 27.86
CA MET A 746 -18.39 45.15 28.37
C MET A 746 -18.31 45.35 29.88
N SER A 747 -17.84 44.34 30.61
CA SER A 747 -17.60 44.42 32.05
C SER A 747 -16.39 45.30 32.37
N ASP A 748 -15.27 45.07 31.68
CA ASP A 748 -14.01 45.82 31.92
C ASP A 748 -14.14 47.31 31.57
N GLU A 749 -14.88 47.63 30.50
CA GLU A 749 -15.19 49.01 30.06
C GLU A 749 -16.25 49.65 30.96
N GLN A 750 -16.71 48.97 32.00
CA GLN A 750 -17.79 49.43 32.89
C GLN A 750 -19.08 49.87 32.18
N LYS A 751 -19.31 49.34 30.99
CA LYS A 751 -20.58 49.57 30.26
C LYS A 751 -21.78 48.96 30.97
N ILE A 752 -21.50 47.90 31.79
CA ILE A 752 -22.47 47.24 32.65
C ILE A 752 -21.99 47.29 34.09
N LYS A 753 -22.73 47.91 35.00
CA LYS A 753 -22.33 48.07 36.40
C LYS A 753 -22.39 46.78 37.16
N ASN A 754 -21.31 46.46 37.88
CA ASN A 754 -21.22 45.31 38.78
C ASN A 754 -21.86 44.06 38.20
N MET A 755 -21.40 43.70 36.96
CA MET A 755 -21.99 42.59 36.21
C MET A 755 -21.63 41.25 36.88
N VAL A 756 -22.68 40.42 37.05
CA VAL A 756 -22.55 39.02 37.45
C VAL A 756 -23.31 38.14 36.48
N VAL A 757 -22.76 36.99 36.15
CA VAL A 757 -23.37 36.06 35.22
C VAL A 757 -24.23 35.04 35.95
N LEU A 758 -25.41 34.77 35.41
CA LEU A 758 -26.32 33.72 35.88
C LEU A 758 -26.60 32.76 34.72
N LEU A 759 -26.21 31.51 34.90
CA LEU A 759 -26.42 30.47 33.89
C LEU A 759 -27.78 29.80 34.10
N ASN A 760 -28.67 29.92 33.13
CA ASN A 760 -30.03 29.39 33.19
C ASN A 760 -30.23 28.17 32.31
N GLY A 761 -31.03 27.20 32.75
CA GLY A 761 -31.45 26.03 32.00
C GLY A 761 -30.34 24.97 31.85
N VAL A 762 -29.58 24.77 32.87
CA VAL A 762 -28.53 23.77 32.92
C VAL A 762 -29.15 22.37 32.94
N LYS A 763 -28.77 21.51 31.95
CA LYS A 763 -29.21 20.12 31.90
C LYS A 763 -28.39 19.28 32.88
N LEU A 764 -29.01 18.82 33.94
CA LEU A 764 -28.43 17.90 34.90
C LEU A 764 -28.49 16.46 34.33
N ASN A 765 -27.51 16.09 33.48
CA ASN A 765 -27.40 14.73 32.99
C ASN A 765 -26.84 13.82 34.10
N SER A 766 -27.68 13.00 34.69
CA SER A 766 -27.35 12.06 35.78
C SER A 766 -26.38 10.90 35.41
N ARG A 767 -25.93 10.80 34.15
CA ARG A 767 -25.12 9.65 33.68
C ARG A 767 -23.79 9.97 33.01
N LYS A 768 -23.44 11.20 32.70
CA LYS A 768 -22.21 11.49 31.91
C LYS A 768 -21.10 12.27 32.62
N TYR A 769 -21.35 12.83 33.78
CA TYR A 769 -20.32 13.52 34.55
C TYR A 769 -20.25 12.94 35.96
N GLY A 770 -19.55 11.83 36.08
CA GLY A 770 -19.13 11.29 37.37
C GLY A 770 -18.01 12.13 37.99
N TYR A 771 -18.22 13.42 38.13
CA TYR A 771 -17.46 14.26 39.05
C TYR A 771 -18.46 14.84 40.04
N GLY A 772 -18.41 14.35 41.27
CA GLY A 772 -19.20 14.91 42.37
C GLY A 772 -18.91 16.39 42.46
N TYR A 773 -19.90 17.23 42.18
CA TYR A 773 -19.89 18.60 42.60
C TYR A 773 -20.05 18.61 44.13
N GLY A 774 -18.93 18.42 44.83
CA GLY A 774 -18.82 18.94 46.15
C GLY A 774 -18.75 20.45 46.02
N TYR A 775 -19.77 21.16 46.46
CA TYR A 775 -19.66 22.57 46.76
C TYR A 775 -18.62 22.73 47.88
N GLY A 776 -17.36 22.89 47.49
CA GLY A 776 -16.27 23.13 48.38
C GLY A 776 -16.21 24.61 48.77
N TYR A 777 -17.08 25.08 49.61
CA TYR A 777 -16.65 26.09 50.59
C TYR A 777 -16.24 25.34 51.86
N GLY A 778 -14.93 25.33 52.09
CA GLY A 778 -14.38 24.73 53.25
C GLY A 778 -14.93 25.36 54.56
N TYR A 779 -15.52 24.52 55.31
CA TYR A 779 -15.41 24.37 56.75
C TYR A 779 -16.04 23.03 57.10
N GLY A 780 -15.23 22.12 57.62
CA GLY A 780 -15.59 20.76 57.95
C GLY A 780 -16.68 20.66 58.99
N TYR A 781 -17.51 19.64 58.78
CA TYR A 781 -17.95 18.66 59.79
C TYR A 781 -18.86 17.67 59.02
N GLY A 782 -18.36 16.46 58.84
CA GLY A 782 -19.12 15.40 58.22
C GLY A 782 -20.20 14.85 59.15
N TYR A 783 -21.42 14.71 58.60
CA TYR A 783 -22.37 13.68 59.00
C TYR A 783 -23.19 13.33 57.74
N GLY A 784 -22.90 12.15 57.18
CA GLY A 784 -23.68 11.59 56.09
C GLY A 784 -24.99 11.05 56.64
N TYR A 785 -26.09 11.57 56.15
CA TYR A 785 -27.39 10.91 56.12
C TYR A 785 -27.86 10.87 54.68
N GLY A 786 -27.78 9.70 54.11
CA GLY A 786 -28.42 9.36 52.85
C GLY A 786 -29.93 9.17 53.09
N TYR A 787 -30.76 10.05 52.55
CA TYR A 787 -32.17 9.74 52.36
C TYR A 787 -32.40 9.27 50.94
N GLY A 788 -32.79 7.98 50.81
CA GLY A 788 -33.23 7.38 49.58
C GLY A 788 -34.58 7.96 49.15
N ASP A 789 -34.66 8.23 47.89
CA ASP A 789 -35.90 8.57 47.21
C ASP A 789 -36.72 7.28 46.97
N GLU A 790 -37.77 7.06 47.73
CA GLU A 790 -38.79 6.06 47.45
C GLU A 790 -39.74 6.61 46.38
N GLY A 791 -39.73 6.00 45.23
CA GLY A 791 -40.70 6.35 44.19
C GLY A 791 -40.43 5.71 42.84
N GLU A 792 -41.16 4.61 42.59
CA GLU A 792 -41.44 3.95 41.28
C GLU A 792 -40.52 2.83 40.81
N GLU A 793 -40.86 1.62 41.21
CA GLU A 793 -40.56 0.36 40.54
C GLU A 793 -41.18 0.34 39.13
N THR A 794 -40.37 0.59 38.11
CA THR A 794 -40.72 0.20 36.74
C THR A 794 -40.11 -1.22 36.46
N LYS A 795 -41.01 -2.19 36.38
CA LYS A 795 -40.74 -3.58 36.00
C LYS A 795 -39.93 -3.69 34.72
N LYS A 796 -38.67 -4.08 34.82
CA LYS A 796 -37.90 -4.59 33.68
C LYS A 796 -38.41 -5.97 33.33
N LYS A 797 -39.12 -6.13 32.21
CA LYS A 797 -39.35 -7.44 31.54
C LYS A 797 -38.03 -8.01 31.05
N GLY A 798 -37.58 -9.07 31.69
CA GLY A 798 -36.45 -9.88 31.25
C GLY A 798 -36.81 -10.64 29.96
N PHE A 799 -35.98 -10.51 28.96
CA PHE A 799 -36.06 -11.23 27.69
C PHE A 799 -35.03 -12.40 27.76
N PHE A 800 -35.40 -13.48 28.46
CA PHE A 800 -34.79 -14.80 28.28
C PHE A 800 -35.88 -15.84 28.32
N ARG A 801 -36.30 -16.29 27.13
CA ARG A 801 -37.22 -17.41 26.96
C ARG A 801 -36.40 -18.63 26.58
N SER A 802 -36.14 -19.46 27.56
CA SER A 802 -35.66 -20.84 27.42
C SER A 802 -36.68 -21.65 26.61
N LYS A 803 -36.28 -22.23 25.49
CA LYS A 803 -37.01 -23.28 24.78
C LYS A 803 -36.66 -24.61 25.44
N LYS A 804 -37.58 -25.17 26.22
CA LYS A 804 -37.61 -26.59 26.58
C LYS A 804 -38.02 -27.41 25.35
N LYS A 805 -37.24 -28.47 25.11
CA LYS A 805 -37.59 -29.61 24.25
C LYS A 805 -38.87 -30.30 24.75
N LYS A 806 -39.73 -30.70 23.83
CA LYS A 806 -40.58 -31.86 23.93
C LYS A 806 -40.60 -32.60 22.60
N ASP A 807 -40.24 -33.84 22.66
CA ASP A 807 -40.47 -35.04 21.81
C ASP A 807 -40.03 -34.90 20.34
#